data_55d50fcf2a82e0a9ebc469a84d333bd7
#
_entry.id   55d50fcf2a82e0a9ebc469a84d333bd7
#
_cell.length_a   1.000
_cell.length_b   1.000
_cell.length_c   1.000
_cell.angle_alpha   90.00
_cell.angle_beta   90.00
_cell.angle_gamma   90.00
#
_symmetry.space_group_name_H-M   'P 1'
#
loop_
_entity.id
_entity.type
_entity.pdbx_description
1 polymer ?
#
loop_
_entity_poly.entity_id
_entity_poly.type
_entity_poly.pdbx_seq_one_letter_code
_entity_poly.pdbx_strand_id
1 'polypeptide(L)'
;MKYRSKIVISFLLAPFSLLMAEEIEEIKVTGSYIGTRANDIGTEIIDQSDFNDLNISTIGEISKYLSSAAGAHFQSNTLDGVDQGMSAITLRGLDHASTLVLINQRRQTFAGTPSHEGEGYIDVNIIPEIAMNRVEILKEGATSLYGSDAVAGVINFVTHDDFEGLKINLSQQETTNYDQKDDVFGVLYGKKFIDSNLVIAANILKRSALPSIEIPRIAENGLSTLGNTFKVAEADTILSGDYAGSYSAGDWVADPNCLENGGVIQGPFCKFLYGTRFNIVNDEDHEKFYISYKKDLGNLSFGIKYIDSSIDVNDNPQSPSYPALSFMSRKILPGQGGSPFNVPVTWYGRPLGSAFPSPISPKDIDQYHFSSSVIIELRNQANLELSFTKSKHKNFHNRPDTINSRMEKAIAGNGGVNGNETWNLFNPLQNSSSLIEYIKGSEQSLKIGELKSVDAIIRTKLGENNLAIGLQLNQETLDVSYNELSRAEFNADGDLIKSADLLFLGGGRNTFAKRDKEAIFFEVEKIFSENIDMLFASRFEKVDDESSLDPKVTLNYRPIDSLTIRGSIGSSFSTPSMAQLYSSEIALGGVRDVINGVEQTSSLFVRVIQLGNSNLKPASSTNKNIGLSWLFSDDSSLSLDLWEIDYKDRLELEDAQTKILDNPNSQAIQRNEYGDIVAVKTTFFNEEKTIVRGLDLSFDYEKMFTNGQSFDLNINATYLFDYLTPEHNDESDHATEHMVNRAGRFNYNAHTHSLPRLRLNALMGLKMDDIKYSLNLRYLDSYLNQRPLPESAIQIGYKNKVDSFLVFDLGITKDISMNDQMIKLGLHVINAFDEAAPLLYDSPDFSFDTRLHDPRGRLLNLSIDYEF
;
A
#
# COMPACT_ATOMS: atom_id res chain seq x y z
N MET A 1 -32.67 -28.71 8.84
CA MET A 1 -33.68 -28.07 9.72
C MET A 1 -33.02 -26.84 10.34
N LYS A 2 -33.29 -25.67 9.80
CA LYS A 2 -32.60 -24.42 10.15
C LYS A 2 -33.34 -23.72 11.28
N TYR A 3 -32.71 -23.53 12.43
CA TYR A 3 -33.20 -22.61 13.45
C TYR A 3 -32.61 -21.21 13.15
N ARG A 4 -33.48 -20.26 12.80
CA ARG A 4 -33.20 -18.82 12.80
C ARG A 4 -33.58 -18.27 14.17
N SER A 5 -32.64 -17.88 14.99
CA SER A 5 -32.91 -17.03 16.16
C SER A 5 -33.08 -15.59 15.73
N LYS A 6 -34.28 -15.06 15.88
CA LYS A 6 -34.56 -13.62 15.78
C LYS A 6 -34.37 -13.03 17.17
N ILE A 7 -33.36 -12.20 17.36
CA ILE A 7 -33.24 -11.36 18.54
C ILE A 7 -34.07 -10.11 18.29
N VAL A 8 -35.18 -9.98 19.07
CA VAL A 8 -35.99 -8.76 19.10
C VAL A 8 -35.52 -7.96 20.30
N ILE A 9 -34.87 -6.82 20.04
CA ILE A 9 -34.49 -5.84 21.06
C ILE A 9 -35.70 -4.91 21.26
N SER A 10 -36.36 -5.03 22.38
CA SER A 10 -37.44 -4.13 22.82
C SER A 10 -36.83 -2.96 23.62
N PHE A 11 -36.92 -1.76 23.08
CA PHE A 11 -36.55 -0.54 23.79
C PHE A 11 -37.63 -0.14 24.79
N LEU A 12 -37.28 -0.06 26.06
CA LEU A 12 -38.08 0.57 27.13
C LEU A 12 -37.69 2.03 27.25
N LEU A 13 -38.56 2.93 26.78
CA LEU A 13 -38.49 4.38 26.99
C LEU A 13 -39.16 4.75 28.30
N ALA A 14 -38.38 5.19 29.29
CA ALA A 14 -38.90 5.87 30.50
C ALA A 14 -38.54 7.40 30.42
N PRO A 15 -39.39 8.31 30.93
CA PRO A 15 -39.16 9.73 30.80
C PRO A 15 -38.12 10.23 31.83
N PHE A 16 -37.09 10.95 31.31
CA PHE A 16 -36.03 11.56 32.10
C PHE A 16 -36.23 13.08 32.23
N SER A 17 -36.07 13.59 33.43
CA SER A 17 -36.08 15.03 33.77
C SER A 17 -34.68 15.66 33.67
N LEU A 18 -34.64 16.86 33.04
CA LEU A 18 -33.48 17.68 32.80
C LEU A 18 -32.67 18.05 34.07
N LEU A 19 -31.36 17.86 34.02
CA LEU A 19 -30.35 18.51 34.85
C LEU A 19 -29.21 19.03 33.93
N MET A 20 -28.73 20.25 34.26
CA MET A 20 -27.73 20.99 33.49
C MET A 20 -26.43 20.20 33.28
N ALA A 21 -25.90 20.27 32.09
CA ALA A 21 -24.65 19.59 31.64
C ALA A 21 -23.43 20.48 31.99
N GLU A 22 -22.39 19.87 32.55
CA GLU A 22 -21.02 20.36 32.44
C GLU A 22 -20.47 19.93 31.04
N GLU A 23 -19.63 20.78 30.44
CA GLU A 23 -18.99 20.49 29.14
C GLU A 23 -18.31 19.12 29.15
N ILE A 24 -18.63 18.29 28.16
CA ILE A 24 -17.97 17.00 27.95
C ILE A 24 -16.59 17.31 27.37
N GLU A 25 -15.53 17.01 28.11
CA GLU A 25 -14.18 16.98 27.53
C GLU A 25 -14.13 15.95 26.41
N GLU A 26 -13.85 16.41 25.20
CA GLU A 26 -13.71 15.56 24.03
C GLU A 26 -12.49 14.63 24.23
N ILE A 27 -12.69 13.32 24.11
CA ILE A 27 -11.59 12.35 24.19
C ILE A 27 -10.70 12.55 22.97
N LYS A 28 -9.54 13.15 23.19
CA LYS A 28 -8.72 13.71 22.10
C LYS A 28 -7.67 12.76 21.52
N VAL A 29 -7.44 11.58 22.09
CA VAL A 29 -6.25 10.81 21.73
C VAL A 29 -6.55 9.33 21.45
N THR A 30 -6.03 8.83 20.33
CA THR A 30 -6.02 7.39 20.00
C THR A 30 -5.16 6.63 21.02
N GLY A 31 -5.67 5.50 21.52
CA GLY A 31 -4.97 4.63 22.49
C GLY A 31 -5.71 4.42 23.79
N SER A 32 -6.84 5.13 24.05
CA SER A 32 -7.71 4.92 25.21
C SER A 32 -9.15 5.37 24.94
N TYR A 33 -10.11 4.65 25.53
CA TYR A 33 -11.53 5.04 25.54
C TYR A 33 -11.93 5.85 26.78
N ILE A 34 -11.06 5.92 27.79
CA ILE A 34 -11.38 6.55 29.09
C ILE A 34 -10.74 7.92 29.29
N GLY A 35 -10.07 8.46 28.28
CA GLY A 35 -9.47 9.80 28.30
C GLY A 35 -8.28 9.89 29.27
N THR A 36 -7.17 9.30 28.91
CA THR A 36 -5.88 9.45 29.56
C THR A 36 -5.13 10.65 29.00
N ARG A 37 -4.11 11.14 29.72
CA ARG A 37 -3.23 12.20 29.20
C ARG A 37 -2.49 11.71 27.97
N ALA A 38 -2.42 12.50 26.90
CA ALA A 38 -1.76 12.14 25.64
C ALA A 38 -0.31 11.65 25.83
N ASN A 39 0.44 12.31 26.73
CA ASN A 39 1.81 11.96 27.07
C ASN A 39 1.96 10.60 27.77
N ASP A 40 0.87 10.06 28.31
CA ASP A 40 0.90 8.77 29.01
C ASP A 40 0.77 7.58 28.05
N ILE A 41 0.41 7.81 26.79
CA ILE A 41 0.14 6.76 25.80
C ILE A 41 1.22 6.71 24.70
N GLY A 42 2.01 7.78 24.50
CA GLY A 42 3.04 7.84 23.46
C GLY A 42 2.50 7.92 22.04
N THR A 43 1.39 8.64 21.87
CA THR A 43 0.80 8.90 20.56
C THR A 43 1.49 10.08 19.89
N GLU A 44 1.97 9.92 18.67
CA GLU A 44 2.45 10.99 17.81
C GLU A 44 1.25 11.67 17.16
N ILE A 45 1.24 13.01 17.14
CA ILE A 45 0.18 13.81 16.53
C ILE A 45 0.82 14.71 15.47
N ILE A 46 0.30 14.64 14.25
CA ILE A 46 0.59 15.59 13.18
C ILE A 46 -0.63 16.48 13.07
N ASP A 47 -0.51 17.71 13.47
CA ASP A 47 -1.62 18.66 13.44
C ASP A 47 -1.76 19.35 12.07
N GLN A 48 -2.77 20.20 11.93
CA GLN A 48 -3.04 20.90 10.68
C GLN A 48 -1.92 21.88 10.30
N SER A 49 -1.19 22.45 11.26
CA SER A 49 -0.09 23.37 10.94
C SER A 49 1.10 22.64 10.37
N ASP A 50 1.43 21.47 10.94
CA ASP A 50 2.44 20.56 10.42
C ASP A 50 2.07 20.08 9.02
N PHE A 51 0.81 19.70 8.83
CA PHE A 51 0.29 19.22 7.54
C PHE A 51 0.45 20.23 6.42
N ASN A 52 0.19 21.50 6.72
CA ASN A 52 0.38 22.60 5.75
C ASN A 52 1.87 22.79 5.37
N ASP A 53 2.79 22.56 6.32
CA ASP A 53 4.24 22.70 6.08
C ASP A 53 4.82 21.51 5.30
N LEU A 54 4.18 20.34 5.32
CA LEU A 54 4.62 19.15 4.57
C LEU A 54 4.37 19.25 3.07
N ASN A 55 3.42 20.09 2.63
CA ASN A 55 3.07 20.31 1.22
C ASN A 55 2.82 19.02 0.44
N ILE A 56 2.03 18.14 0.98
CA ILE A 56 1.64 16.89 0.35
C ILE A 56 0.44 17.13 -0.58
N SER A 57 0.47 16.51 -1.75
CA SER A 57 -0.66 16.54 -2.70
C SER A 57 -1.74 15.52 -2.34
N THR A 58 -1.35 14.42 -1.68
CA THR A 58 -2.27 13.34 -1.25
C THR A 58 -1.92 12.82 0.13
N ILE A 59 -2.91 12.26 0.82
CA ILE A 59 -2.73 11.67 2.16
C ILE A 59 -1.68 10.56 2.17
N GLY A 60 -1.58 9.76 1.11
CA GLY A 60 -0.59 8.69 1.01
C GLY A 60 0.86 9.17 1.14
N GLU A 61 1.13 10.41 0.71
CA GLU A 61 2.48 11.00 0.80
C GLU A 61 2.94 11.27 2.24
N ILE A 62 2.03 11.29 3.23
CA ILE A 62 2.41 11.46 4.65
C ILE A 62 3.39 10.38 5.13
N SER A 63 3.36 9.20 4.50
CA SER A 63 4.27 8.10 4.82
C SER A 63 5.74 8.47 4.67
N LYS A 64 6.07 9.44 3.82
CA LYS A 64 7.44 9.97 3.63
C LYS A 64 7.94 10.69 4.88
N TYR A 65 7.02 11.25 5.67
CA TYR A 65 7.28 12.08 6.84
C TYR A 65 7.10 11.34 8.17
N LEU A 66 6.70 10.06 8.13
CA LEU A 66 6.61 9.20 9.29
C LEU A 66 7.89 8.39 9.47
N SER A 67 8.62 8.63 10.55
CA SER A 67 9.85 7.88 10.85
C SER A 67 9.57 6.39 11.11
N SER A 68 8.41 6.06 11.66
CA SER A 68 7.96 4.70 11.96
C SER A 68 7.37 3.95 10.76
N ALA A 69 7.05 4.64 9.66
CA ALA A 69 6.55 3.98 8.46
C ALA A 69 7.71 3.28 7.73
N ALA A 70 7.45 2.09 7.18
CA ALA A 70 8.42 1.36 6.36
C ALA A 70 7.67 0.58 5.27
N GLY A 71 8.20 0.62 4.03
CA GLY A 71 7.58 -0.08 2.91
C GLY A 71 6.20 0.45 2.53
N ALA A 72 5.92 1.73 2.81
CA ALA A 72 4.63 2.33 2.50
C ALA A 72 4.45 2.51 0.99
N HIS A 73 3.30 2.10 0.48
CA HIS A 73 2.87 2.45 -0.85
C HIS A 73 2.39 3.90 -0.84
N PHE A 74 3.12 4.76 -1.50
CA PHE A 74 2.64 6.07 -1.92
C PHE A 74 2.80 6.12 -3.42
N GLN A 75 1.79 6.22 -4.11
CA GLN A 75 1.56 6.51 -5.53
C GLN A 75 2.74 6.50 -6.54
N SER A 76 3.87 5.89 -6.26
CA SER A 76 4.81 5.61 -7.32
C SER A 76 4.27 4.46 -8.15
N ASN A 77 4.30 4.64 -9.45
CA ASN A 77 3.87 3.59 -10.35
C ASN A 77 4.77 2.37 -10.18
N THR A 78 4.17 1.23 -9.91
CA THR A 78 4.84 -0.06 -9.96
C THR A 78 4.51 -0.73 -11.29
N LEU A 79 5.44 -1.47 -11.86
CA LEU A 79 5.21 -2.22 -13.11
C LEU A 79 4.09 -3.26 -12.96
N ASP A 80 3.79 -3.67 -11.75
CA ASP A 80 2.75 -4.62 -11.42
C ASP A 80 1.34 -4.09 -11.60
N GLY A 81 1.14 -2.82 -11.45
CA GLY A 81 -0.11 -2.15 -11.73
C GLY A 81 -1.29 -2.50 -10.83
N VAL A 82 -1.09 -3.27 -9.74
CA VAL A 82 -2.18 -3.67 -8.85
C VAL A 82 -2.58 -2.54 -7.93
N ASP A 83 -1.62 -1.79 -7.38
CA ASP A 83 -1.80 -0.79 -6.33
C ASP A 83 -1.91 0.65 -6.85
N GLN A 84 -1.75 0.86 -8.17
CA GLN A 84 -1.80 2.19 -8.77
C GLN A 84 -3.11 2.91 -8.47
N GLY A 85 -3.03 4.20 -8.10
CA GLY A 85 -4.15 5.02 -7.69
C GLY A 85 -4.59 4.80 -6.23
N MET A 86 -4.00 3.83 -5.51
CA MET A 86 -4.27 3.52 -4.11
C MET A 86 -3.04 3.76 -3.25
N SER A 87 -3.23 4.01 -1.95
CA SER A 87 -2.13 4.22 -1.01
C SER A 87 -2.39 3.55 0.32
N ALA A 88 -1.37 2.87 0.84
CA ALA A 88 -1.39 2.25 2.16
C ALA A 88 -0.24 2.79 3.02
N ILE A 89 -0.38 2.72 4.33
CA ILE A 89 0.67 3.08 5.28
C ILE A 89 0.91 1.89 6.20
N THR A 90 2.17 1.46 6.29
CA THR A 90 2.60 0.39 7.19
C THR A 90 3.53 0.94 8.26
N LEU A 91 3.45 0.38 9.46
CA LEU A 91 4.29 0.77 10.58
C LEU A 91 5.32 -0.33 10.90
N ARG A 92 6.55 0.09 11.29
CA ARG A 92 7.62 -0.77 11.82
C ARG A 92 8.09 -1.88 10.87
N GLY A 93 7.79 -1.75 9.58
CA GLY A 93 8.16 -2.74 8.56
C GLY A 93 7.37 -4.03 8.61
N LEU A 94 6.31 -4.09 9.40
CA LEU A 94 5.35 -5.20 9.37
C LEU A 94 4.43 -5.06 8.16
N ASP A 95 3.67 -6.13 7.88
CA ASP A 95 2.73 -6.19 6.78
C ASP A 95 1.59 -5.16 6.90
N HIS A 96 0.89 -4.91 5.80
CA HIS A 96 -0.21 -3.96 5.74
C HIS A 96 -1.35 -4.34 6.70
N ALA A 97 -1.63 -5.64 6.86
CA ALA A 97 -2.66 -6.15 7.74
C ALA A 97 -2.31 -6.00 9.24
N SER A 98 -1.07 -5.61 9.56
CA SER A 98 -0.62 -5.37 10.94
C SER A 98 -0.78 -3.91 11.40
N THR A 99 -1.15 -2.99 10.51
CA THR A 99 -1.39 -1.57 10.82
C THR A 99 -2.87 -1.24 10.69
N LEU A 100 -3.51 -0.92 11.82
CA LEU A 100 -4.92 -0.53 11.80
C LEU A 100 -5.07 0.93 11.41
N VAL A 101 -5.83 1.21 10.36
CA VAL A 101 -6.21 2.57 9.95
C VAL A 101 -7.66 2.85 10.37
N LEU A 102 -7.86 3.98 11.02
CA LEU A 102 -9.16 4.48 11.45
C LEU A 102 -9.46 5.84 10.83
N ILE A 103 -10.72 6.14 10.65
CA ILE A 103 -11.24 7.46 10.28
C ILE A 103 -12.18 7.91 11.39
N ASN A 104 -11.80 8.96 12.12
CA ASN A 104 -12.57 9.44 13.29
C ASN A 104 -12.88 8.31 14.28
N GLN A 105 -11.88 7.48 14.60
CA GLN A 105 -11.96 6.30 15.48
C GLN A 105 -12.89 5.19 14.97
N ARG A 106 -13.28 5.19 13.70
CA ARG A 106 -14.10 4.16 13.07
C ARG A 106 -13.28 3.38 12.04
N ARG A 107 -13.49 2.07 11.99
CA ARG A 107 -12.84 1.21 11.00
C ARG A 107 -13.30 1.54 9.59
N GLN A 108 -12.36 1.56 8.64
CA GLN A 108 -12.60 1.57 7.21
C GLN A 108 -12.53 0.14 6.67
N THR A 109 -13.22 -0.12 5.56
CA THR A 109 -13.12 -1.40 4.85
C THR A 109 -11.73 -1.60 4.25
N PHE A 110 -11.30 -2.85 4.16
CA PHE A 110 -10.14 -3.18 3.34
C PHE A 110 -10.44 -2.89 1.87
N ALA A 111 -9.40 -2.52 1.12
CA ALA A 111 -9.46 -2.46 -0.32
C ALA A 111 -9.90 -3.83 -0.89
N GLY A 112 -10.77 -3.83 -1.89
CA GLY A 112 -11.19 -5.06 -2.54
C GLY A 112 -10.04 -5.75 -3.28
N THR A 113 -9.03 -4.97 -3.69
CA THR A 113 -7.78 -5.44 -4.27
C THR A 113 -6.77 -5.65 -3.15
N PRO A 114 -6.21 -6.84 -2.97
CA PRO A 114 -5.08 -7.05 -2.07
C PRO A 114 -3.84 -6.33 -2.58
N SER A 115 -2.83 -6.17 -1.72
CA SER A 115 -1.49 -5.73 -2.13
C SER A 115 -0.86 -6.73 -3.11
N HIS A 116 0.28 -6.37 -3.69
CA HIS A 116 1.01 -7.29 -4.56
C HIS A 116 1.34 -8.64 -3.87
N GLU A 117 1.56 -8.59 -2.56
CA GLU A 117 1.82 -9.76 -1.71
C GLU A 117 0.54 -10.49 -1.26
N GLY A 118 -0.63 -10.10 -1.76
CA GLY A 118 -1.92 -10.71 -1.39
C GLY A 118 -2.50 -10.26 -0.06
N GLU A 119 -1.89 -9.29 0.62
CA GLU A 119 -2.33 -8.78 1.90
C GLU A 119 -3.53 -7.83 1.76
N GLY A 120 -4.39 -7.83 2.78
CA GLY A 120 -5.43 -6.81 2.89
C GLY A 120 -4.86 -5.51 3.44
N TYR A 121 -5.20 -4.37 2.84
CA TYR A 121 -4.83 -3.03 3.33
C TYR A 121 -6.00 -2.06 3.22
N ILE A 122 -5.87 -0.91 3.90
CA ILE A 122 -6.83 0.18 3.83
C ILE A 122 -6.27 1.27 2.94
N ASP A 123 -7.02 1.64 1.89
CA ASP A 123 -6.65 2.73 1.01
C ASP A 123 -6.97 4.08 1.66
N VAL A 124 -5.91 4.82 2.03
CA VAL A 124 -6.02 6.11 2.71
C VAL A 124 -6.39 7.27 1.78
N ASN A 125 -6.39 7.06 0.46
CA ASN A 125 -6.74 8.09 -0.51
C ASN A 125 -8.23 8.50 -0.47
N ILE A 126 -9.04 7.83 0.34
CA ILE A 126 -10.45 8.24 0.58
C ILE A 126 -10.57 9.63 1.20
N ILE A 127 -9.56 10.10 1.94
CA ILE A 127 -9.69 11.27 2.82
C ILE A 127 -9.43 12.56 2.05
N PRO A 128 -10.37 13.53 2.04
CA PRO A 128 -10.11 14.86 1.49
C PRO A 128 -9.06 15.61 2.33
N GLU A 129 -7.97 16.04 1.73
CA GLU A 129 -6.83 16.67 2.40
C GLU A 129 -7.24 17.93 3.17
N ILE A 130 -8.10 18.77 2.58
CA ILE A 130 -8.57 20.00 3.21
C ILE A 130 -9.50 19.74 4.41
N ALA A 131 -10.09 18.56 4.51
CA ALA A 131 -10.95 18.17 5.64
C ALA A 131 -10.16 17.65 6.83
N MET A 132 -8.85 17.42 6.69
CA MET A 132 -8.00 16.90 7.77
C MET A 132 -7.82 17.95 8.86
N ASN A 133 -8.03 17.52 10.10
CA ASN A 133 -7.71 18.30 11.31
C ASN A 133 -6.36 17.84 11.88
N ARG A 134 -6.17 16.52 12.03
CA ARG A 134 -4.92 15.93 12.51
C ARG A 134 -4.84 14.44 12.17
N VAL A 135 -3.64 13.91 12.28
CA VAL A 135 -3.37 12.46 12.23
C VAL A 135 -2.78 12.04 13.56
N GLU A 136 -3.36 11.01 14.17
CA GLU A 136 -2.90 10.43 15.43
C GLU A 136 -2.29 9.07 15.16
N ILE A 137 -1.05 8.83 15.62
CA ILE A 137 -0.29 7.62 15.36
C ILE A 137 0.10 6.99 16.68
N LEU A 138 -0.52 5.88 17.01
CA LEU A 138 -0.19 5.06 18.16
C LEU A 138 0.82 3.99 17.74
N LYS A 139 2.05 4.10 18.23
CA LYS A 139 3.17 3.22 17.84
C LYS A 139 3.29 1.99 18.75
N GLU A 140 2.19 1.39 19.16
CA GLU A 140 2.19 0.16 19.97
C GLU A 140 0.96 -0.70 19.65
N GLY A 141 1.05 -2.01 19.95
CA GLY A 141 -0.09 -2.92 19.77
C GLY A 141 -1.31 -2.47 20.58
N ALA A 142 -2.46 -2.40 19.93
CA ALA A 142 -3.70 -1.88 20.51
C ALA A 142 -4.91 -2.76 20.24
N THR A 143 -4.70 -4.04 19.97
CA THR A 143 -5.79 -5.01 19.73
C THR A 143 -6.75 -5.12 20.92
N SER A 144 -6.24 -4.97 22.15
CA SER A 144 -7.06 -4.95 23.37
C SER A 144 -8.15 -3.86 23.39
N LEU A 145 -8.01 -2.82 22.57
CA LEU A 145 -8.98 -1.74 22.41
C LEU A 145 -9.71 -1.81 21.08
N TYR A 146 -8.94 -1.74 19.99
CA TYR A 146 -9.49 -1.56 18.65
C TYR A 146 -9.75 -2.87 17.87
N GLY A 147 -9.30 -4.03 18.40
CA GLY A 147 -9.50 -5.35 17.79
C GLY A 147 -8.41 -5.72 16.80
N SER A 148 -8.66 -6.80 16.05
CA SER A 148 -7.70 -7.38 15.09
C SER A 148 -7.02 -6.32 14.21
N ASP A 149 -5.81 -6.64 13.76
CA ASP A 149 -5.00 -5.86 12.83
C ASP A 149 -4.22 -4.67 13.44
N ALA A 150 -4.43 -4.35 14.75
CA ALA A 150 -3.67 -3.33 15.48
C ALA A 150 -2.40 -3.92 16.13
N VAL A 151 -1.53 -4.57 15.35
CA VAL A 151 -0.31 -5.25 15.83
C VAL A 151 0.88 -4.30 15.89
N ALA A 152 1.19 -3.63 14.77
CA ALA A 152 2.28 -2.67 14.64
C ALA A 152 1.92 -1.31 15.25
N GLY A 153 0.64 -0.97 15.21
CA GLY A 153 0.10 0.29 15.70
C GLY A 153 -1.25 0.66 15.09
N VAL A 154 -1.67 1.88 15.36
CA VAL A 154 -2.93 2.46 14.86
C VAL A 154 -2.65 3.84 14.28
N ILE A 155 -3.22 4.12 13.11
CA ILE A 155 -3.24 5.44 12.49
C ILE A 155 -4.69 5.90 12.44
N ASN A 156 -5.01 7.01 13.09
CA ASN A 156 -6.35 7.57 13.10
C ASN A 156 -6.36 8.94 12.42
N PHE A 157 -7.07 9.03 11.32
CA PHE A 157 -7.30 10.27 10.60
C PHE A 157 -8.50 10.97 11.18
N VAL A 158 -8.30 12.16 11.75
CA VAL A 158 -9.34 12.96 12.37
C VAL A 158 -9.69 14.13 11.45
N THR A 159 -10.94 14.20 11.02
CA THR A 159 -11.44 15.26 10.16
C THR A 159 -12.08 16.38 10.97
N HIS A 160 -12.17 17.58 10.41
CA HIS A 160 -12.88 18.70 11.03
C HIS A 160 -14.35 18.37 11.26
N ASP A 161 -14.89 18.65 12.45
CA ASP A 161 -16.31 18.55 12.78
C ASP A 161 -16.85 19.79 13.50
N ASP A 162 -15.99 20.78 13.79
CA ASP A 162 -16.30 22.03 14.48
C ASP A 162 -15.78 23.30 13.78
N PHE A 163 -15.29 23.18 12.54
CA PHE A 163 -14.80 24.31 11.75
C PHE A 163 -15.88 25.38 11.57
N GLU A 164 -15.49 26.66 11.63
CA GLU A 164 -16.37 27.79 11.35
C GLU A 164 -15.69 28.74 10.38
N GLY A 165 -16.39 29.07 9.29
CA GLY A 165 -15.89 29.93 8.23
C GLY A 165 -15.81 29.24 6.88
N LEU A 166 -14.99 29.81 6.00
CA LEU A 166 -14.70 29.32 4.66
C LEU A 166 -13.19 29.28 4.46
N LYS A 167 -12.65 28.12 4.10
CA LYS A 167 -11.26 27.98 3.63
C LYS A 167 -11.27 27.50 2.19
N ILE A 168 -10.47 28.13 1.35
CA ILE A 168 -10.23 27.72 -0.04
C ILE A 168 -8.73 27.56 -0.21
N ASN A 169 -8.31 26.40 -0.72
CA ASN A 169 -6.92 26.11 -1.07
C ASN A 169 -6.78 25.95 -2.58
N LEU A 170 -5.77 26.58 -3.13
CA LEU A 170 -5.31 26.41 -4.51
C LEU A 170 -3.81 26.10 -4.42
N SER A 171 -3.37 24.98 -4.94
CA SER A 171 -1.95 24.71 -5.02
C SER A 171 -1.57 24.04 -6.33
N GLN A 172 -0.35 24.34 -6.79
CA GLN A 172 0.27 23.70 -7.93
C GLN A 172 1.66 23.26 -7.53
N GLN A 173 1.94 21.98 -7.71
CA GLN A 173 3.25 21.38 -7.52
C GLN A 173 3.75 20.86 -8.86
N GLU A 174 4.97 21.23 -9.23
CA GLU A 174 5.59 20.81 -10.49
C GLU A 174 7.04 20.36 -10.29
N THR A 175 7.50 19.44 -11.12
CA THR A 175 8.90 19.04 -11.18
C THR A 175 9.72 20.12 -11.88
N THR A 176 10.95 20.38 -11.42
CA THR A 176 11.81 21.38 -12.08
C THR A 176 12.56 20.82 -13.29
N ASN A 177 12.64 19.50 -13.43
CA ASN A 177 13.44 18.83 -14.45
C ASN A 177 12.59 18.10 -15.50
N TYR A 178 11.31 17.87 -15.22
CA TYR A 178 10.39 17.08 -16.04
C TYR A 178 9.07 17.82 -16.24
N ASP A 179 8.23 17.36 -17.16
CA ASP A 179 6.92 17.96 -17.43
C ASP A 179 5.82 17.22 -16.66
N GLN A 180 5.92 17.21 -15.31
CA GLN A 180 4.93 16.59 -14.43
C GLN A 180 4.45 17.60 -13.39
N LYS A 181 3.16 17.63 -13.14
CA LYS A 181 2.54 18.54 -12.16
C LYS A 181 1.33 17.93 -11.49
N ASP A 182 1.05 18.45 -10.29
CA ASP A 182 -0.16 18.22 -9.51
C ASP A 182 -0.86 19.56 -9.31
N ASP A 183 -2.10 19.70 -9.78
CA ASP A 183 -2.97 20.87 -9.55
C ASP A 183 -4.03 20.48 -8.51
N VAL A 184 -4.08 21.18 -7.37
CA VAL A 184 -5.01 20.90 -6.26
C VAL A 184 -5.96 22.07 -6.06
N PHE A 185 -7.24 21.75 -5.91
CA PHE A 185 -8.28 22.68 -5.47
C PHE A 185 -9.01 22.08 -4.27
N GLY A 186 -9.09 22.83 -3.16
CA GLY A 186 -9.80 22.44 -1.96
C GLY A 186 -10.75 23.54 -1.48
N VAL A 187 -11.90 23.13 -0.93
CA VAL A 187 -12.82 24.03 -0.23
C VAL A 187 -13.32 23.37 1.04
N LEU A 188 -13.28 24.11 2.16
CA LEU A 188 -13.82 23.72 3.44
C LEU A 188 -14.74 24.85 3.91
N TYR A 189 -15.98 24.50 4.20
CA TYR A 189 -16.98 25.41 4.77
C TYR A 189 -17.55 24.83 6.05
N GLY A 190 -17.59 25.63 7.09
CA GLY A 190 -18.21 25.27 8.35
C GLY A 190 -19.09 26.36 8.90
N LYS A 191 -20.13 25.93 9.62
CA LYS A 191 -21.04 26.84 10.30
C LYS A 191 -21.51 26.27 11.61
N LYS A 192 -21.27 27.04 12.68
CA LYS A 192 -21.79 26.76 14.03
C LYS A 192 -23.17 27.37 14.18
N PHE A 193 -24.09 26.62 14.75
CA PHE A 193 -25.40 27.06 15.21
C PHE A 193 -25.43 26.89 16.75
N ILE A 194 -26.50 27.32 17.40
CA ILE A 194 -26.61 27.29 18.87
C ILE A 194 -26.37 25.86 19.42
N ASP A 195 -26.90 24.84 18.74
CA ASP A 195 -26.89 23.46 19.21
C ASP A 195 -26.42 22.46 18.13
N SER A 196 -25.80 22.97 17.06
CA SER A 196 -25.34 22.10 15.97
C SER A 196 -24.21 22.70 15.14
N ASN A 197 -23.39 21.85 14.56
CA ASN A 197 -22.30 22.21 13.67
C ASN A 197 -22.48 21.48 12.34
N LEU A 198 -22.19 22.17 11.25
CA LEU A 198 -22.16 21.63 9.89
C LEU A 198 -20.80 21.96 9.27
N VAL A 199 -20.11 20.94 8.77
CA VAL A 199 -18.86 21.09 8.02
C VAL A 199 -19.02 20.37 6.69
N ILE A 200 -18.61 21.02 5.61
CA ILE A 200 -18.59 20.45 4.24
C ILE A 200 -17.24 20.73 3.63
N ALA A 201 -16.65 19.73 2.98
CA ALA A 201 -15.40 19.92 2.23
C ALA A 201 -15.46 19.18 0.89
N ALA A 202 -14.71 19.72 -0.07
CA ALA A 202 -14.42 19.07 -1.33
C ALA A 202 -12.96 19.29 -1.71
N ASN A 203 -12.35 18.29 -2.31
CA ASN A 203 -10.97 18.34 -2.77
C ASN A 203 -10.89 17.74 -4.18
N ILE A 204 -10.19 18.41 -5.08
CA ILE A 204 -9.93 17.94 -6.44
C ILE A 204 -8.43 17.98 -6.66
N LEU A 205 -7.86 16.89 -7.13
CA LEU A 205 -6.47 16.80 -7.59
C LEU A 205 -6.49 16.38 -9.06
N LYS A 206 -5.69 17.09 -9.87
CA LYS A 206 -5.35 16.67 -11.23
C LYS A 206 -3.85 16.48 -11.30
N ARG A 207 -3.43 15.27 -11.58
CA ARG A 207 -2.03 14.86 -11.68
C ARG A 207 -1.70 14.50 -13.11
N SER A 208 -0.67 15.12 -13.69
CA SER A 208 -0.16 14.72 -14.99
C SER A 208 0.83 13.58 -14.88
N ALA A 209 0.95 12.79 -15.95
CA ALA A 209 1.90 11.69 -16.01
C ALA A 209 3.36 12.14 -16.00
N LEU A 210 4.25 11.28 -15.47
CA LEU A 210 5.69 11.33 -15.66
C LEU A 210 6.14 10.05 -16.35
N PRO A 211 6.36 10.06 -17.67
CA PRO A 211 6.86 8.89 -18.39
C PRO A 211 8.27 8.50 -17.94
N SER A 212 8.51 7.21 -17.77
CA SER A 212 9.81 6.71 -17.33
C SER A 212 10.97 7.02 -18.28
N ILE A 213 10.67 7.19 -19.57
CA ILE A 213 11.65 7.57 -20.59
C ILE A 213 12.31 8.95 -20.31
N GLU A 214 11.66 9.80 -19.53
CA GLU A 214 12.22 11.10 -19.13
C GLU A 214 13.31 10.95 -18.06
N ILE A 215 13.41 9.78 -17.41
CA ILE A 215 14.46 9.46 -16.44
C ILE A 215 15.24 8.23 -16.91
N PRO A 216 16.09 8.34 -17.94
CA PRO A 216 16.79 7.19 -18.54
C PRO A 216 17.57 6.35 -17.53
N ARG A 217 18.15 7.00 -16.53
CA ARG A 217 18.94 6.37 -15.46
C ARG A 217 18.20 5.20 -14.76
N ILE A 218 16.87 5.31 -14.59
CA ILE A 218 16.06 4.27 -13.92
C ILE A 218 15.30 3.40 -14.91
N ALA A 219 15.11 3.81 -16.16
CA ALA A 219 14.29 3.14 -17.15
C ALA A 219 15.08 2.27 -18.13
N GLU A 220 16.29 2.69 -18.52
CA GLU A 220 17.06 2.02 -19.59
C GLU A 220 17.61 0.63 -19.23
N ASN A 221 17.59 0.26 -17.96
CA ASN A 221 18.01 -1.06 -17.50
C ASN A 221 16.89 -2.11 -17.54
N GLY A 222 15.65 -1.68 -17.73
CA GLY A 222 14.48 -2.55 -17.89
C GLY A 222 14.46 -3.24 -19.26
N LEU A 223 15.32 -4.27 -19.47
CA LEU A 223 15.56 -4.92 -20.74
C LEU A 223 15.12 -6.39 -20.72
N SER A 224 14.06 -6.72 -21.47
CA SER A 224 13.56 -8.09 -21.62
C SER A 224 14.31 -8.83 -22.74
N THR A 225 14.64 -10.10 -22.53
CA THR A 225 15.17 -11.00 -23.57
C THR A 225 14.13 -11.38 -24.63
N LEU A 226 12.85 -11.09 -24.40
CA LEU A 226 11.72 -11.45 -25.25
C LEU A 226 11.35 -10.28 -26.17
N GLY A 227 12.31 -9.79 -26.95
CA GLY A 227 12.08 -8.77 -27.98
C GLY A 227 11.50 -9.38 -29.25
N ASN A 228 12.30 -10.02 -30.04
CA ASN A 228 11.93 -10.86 -31.18
C ASN A 228 13.16 -11.65 -31.64
N THR A 229 13.32 -12.86 -31.14
CA THR A 229 14.48 -13.74 -31.39
C THR A 229 13.99 -15.15 -31.65
N PHE A 230 14.68 -15.88 -32.51
CA PHE A 230 14.35 -17.25 -32.89
C PHE A 230 15.50 -18.19 -32.59
N LYS A 231 15.23 -19.39 -32.08
CA LYS A 231 16.20 -20.45 -31.91
C LYS A 231 15.91 -21.53 -32.92
N VAL A 232 16.89 -21.83 -33.79
CA VAL A 232 16.75 -22.79 -34.87
C VAL A 232 16.87 -24.22 -34.32
N ALA A 233 15.93 -25.12 -34.65
CA ALA A 233 15.92 -26.47 -34.12
C ALA A 233 16.90 -27.41 -34.87
N GLU A 234 17.08 -27.22 -36.15
CA GLU A 234 17.89 -28.06 -37.04
C GLU A 234 18.68 -27.18 -38.01
N ALA A 235 19.70 -27.71 -38.66
CA ALA A 235 20.44 -26.96 -39.69
C ALA A 235 19.53 -26.54 -40.85
N ASP A 236 19.64 -25.28 -41.30
CA ASP A 236 18.83 -24.70 -42.37
C ASP A 236 19.64 -23.69 -43.18
N THR A 237 19.25 -23.49 -44.44
CA THR A 237 19.80 -22.47 -45.34
C THR A 237 18.67 -21.72 -46.02
N ILE A 238 18.58 -20.41 -45.74
CA ILE A 238 17.62 -19.49 -46.35
C ILE A 238 18.31 -18.71 -47.43
N LEU A 239 17.79 -18.81 -48.68
CA LEU A 239 18.47 -18.28 -49.86
C LEU A 239 18.22 -16.79 -50.09
N SER A 240 17.15 -16.21 -49.54
CA SER A 240 16.76 -14.82 -49.81
C SER A 240 15.88 -14.26 -48.71
N GLY A 241 15.73 -12.92 -48.70
CA GLY A 241 14.96 -12.18 -47.69
C GLY A 241 15.81 -11.74 -46.48
N ASP A 242 15.17 -11.11 -45.53
CA ASP A 242 15.85 -10.49 -44.35
C ASP A 242 16.59 -11.53 -43.50
N TYR A 243 16.14 -12.78 -43.52
CA TYR A 243 16.73 -13.90 -42.79
C TYR A 243 17.66 -14.78 -43.66
N ALA A 244 18.12 -14.29 -44.83
CA ALA A 244 19.02 -15.05 -45.70
C ALA A 244 20.34 -15.39 -44.97
N GLY A 245 20.71 -16.68 -44.99
CA GLY A 245 21.90 -17.18 -44.28
C GLY A 245 21.90 -18.71 -44.13
N SER A 246 23.00 -19.23 -43.55
CA SER A 246 23.10 -20.64 -43.17
C SER A 246 23.17 -20.75 -41.65
N TYR A 247 22.38 -21.61 -41.10
CA TYR A 247 22.18 -21.77 -39.65
C TYR A 247 22.47 -23.22 -39.24
N SER A 248 23.00 -23.37 -38.03
CA SER A 248 23.19 -24.68 -37.40
C SER A 248 22.07 -24.94 -36.39
N ALA A 249 21.87 -26.18 -36.01
CA ALA A 249 20.96 -26.52 -34.93
C ALA A 249 21.38 -25.83 -33.63
N GLY A 250 20.46 -25.14 -32.98
CA GLY A 250 20.70 -24.38 -31.74
C GLY A 250 21.11 -22.93 -31.91
N ASP A 251 21.31 -22.45 -33.15
CA ASP A 251 21.65 -21.06 -33.41
C ASP A 251 20.52 -20.13 -33.01
N TRP A 252 20.91 -18.98 -32.43
CA TRP A 252 20.03 -17.87 -32.12
C TRP A 252 20.05 -16.85 -33.23
N VAL A 253 18.87 -16.42 -33.68
CA VAL A 253 18.68 -15.48 -34.79
C VAL A 253 17.83 -14.32 -34.31
N ALA A 254 18.45 -13.17 -34.15
CA ALA A 254 17.72 -11.94 -33.85
C ALA A 254 16.89 -11.49 -35.06
N ASP A 255 15.80 -10.79 -34.82
CA ASP A 255 15.06 -10.07 -35.85
C ASP A 255 16.02 -9.13 -36.61
N PRO A 256 16.21 -9.26 -37.92
CA PRO A 256 17.06 -8.36 -38.67
C PRO A 256 16.63 -6.89 -38.59
N ASN A 257 15.35 -6.63 -38.40
CA ASN A 257 14.78 -5.29 -38.29
C ASN A 257 14.67 -4.80 -36.80
N CYS A 258 15.34 -5.49 -35.88
CA CYS A 258 15.25 -5.23 -34.45
C CYS A 258 15.46 -3.74 -34.06
N LEU A 259 16.53 -3.11 -34.57
CA LEU A 259 16.87 -1.72 -34.28
C LEU A 259 15.87 -0.75 -34.92
N GLU A 260 15.46 -1.02 -36.17
CA GLU A 260 14.49 -0.19 -36.91
C GLU A 260 13.10 -0.23 -36.20
N ASN A 261 12.79 -1.37 -35.59
CA ASN A 261 11.57 -1.57 -34.80
C ASN A 261 11.69 -1.02 -33.37
N GLY A 262 12.79 -0.37 -33.00
CA GLY A 262 12.99 0.21 -31.64
C GLY A 262 13.41 -0.82 -30.59
N GLY A 263 13.86 -2.00 -31.00
CA GLY A 263 14.45 -3.00 -30.12
C GLY A 263 15.93 -2.72 -29.84
N VAL A 264 16.56 -3.58 -29.05
CA VAL A 264 17.97 -3.48 -28.66
C VAL A 264 18.69 -4.79 -29.04
N ILE A 265 19.76 -4.69 -29.84
CA ILE A 265 20.60 -5.85 -30.16
C ILE A 265 21.65 -6.05 -29.06
N GLN A 266 21.65 -7.23 -28.47
CA GLN A 266 22.71 -7.66 -27.55
C GLN A 266 23.14 -9.10 -27.86
N GLY A 267 24.34 -9.25 -28.43
CA GLY A 267 24.81 -10.53 -28.99
C GLY A 267 23.86 -11.03 -30.08
N PRO A 268 23.42 -12.28 -30.02
CA PRO A 268 22.51 -12.86 -31.01
C PRO A 268 21.02 -12.57 -30.71
N PHE A 269 20.72 -11.68 -29.78
CA PHE A 269 19.35 -11.44 -29.31
C PHE A 269 18.83 -10.07 -29.73
N CYS A 270 17.59 -10.04 -30.20
CA CYS A 270 16.77 -8.85 -30.24
C CYS A 270 16.01 -8.75 -28.89
N LYS A 271 16.29 -7.72 -28.16
CA LYS A 271 15.70 -7.47 -26.83
C LYS A 271 14.68 -6.33 -26.87
N PHE A 272 13.79 -6.33 -25.90
CA PHE A 272 12.75 -5.32 -25.73
C PHE A 272 13.05 -4.45 -24.50
N LEU A 273 13.18 -3.15 -24.70
CA LEU A 273 13.38 -2.17 -23.62
C LEU A 273 12.03 -1.80 -23.00
N TYR A 274 11.58 -2.59 -22.03
CA TYR A 274 10.26 -2.38 -21.41
C TYR A 274 10.26 -1.25 -20.40
N GLY A 275 11.37 -0.98 -19.72
CA GLY A 275 11.45 0.03 -18.68
C GLY A 275 11.08 1.45 -19.13
N THR A 276 11.18 1.75 -20.44
CA THR A 276 10.81 3.05 -21.02
C THR A 276 9.34 3.13 -21.46
N ARG A 277 8.55 2.08 -21.18
CA ARG A 277 7.17 1.93 -21.71
C ARG A 277 6.09 2.24 -20.67
N PHE A 278 6.48 2.58 -19.45
CA PHE A 278 5.57 2.84 -18.33
C PHE A 278 5.69 4.28 -17.88
N ASN A 279 4.75 4.73 -17.09
CA ASN A 279 4.88 5.97 -16.34
C ASN A 279 5.50 5.68 -14.96
N ILE A 280 6.30 6.60 -14.44
CA ILE A 280 6.72 6.62 -13.04
C ILE A 280 5.59 7.16 -12.17
N VAL A 281 4.91 8.19 -12.67
CA VAL A 281 3.69 8.74 -12.10
C VAL A 281 2.62 8.68 -13.18
N ASN A 282 1.45 8.14 -12.86
CA ASN A 282 0.34 8.11 -13.80
C ASN A 282 -0.42 9.43 -13.85
N ASP A 283 -1.16 9.64 -14.94
CA ASP A 283 -2.20 10.68 -15.01
C ASP A 283 -3.39 10.24 -14.17
N GLU A 284 -3.76 11.06 -13.17
CA GLU A 284 -4.80 10.74 -12.22
C GLU A 284 -5.70 11.95 -11.96
N ASP A 285 -7.01 11.71 -11.92
CA ASP A 285 -8.00 12.66 -11.41
C ASP A 285 -8.57 12.14 -10.09
N HIS A 286 -8.50 12.96 -9.02
CA HIS A 286 -9.10 12.64 -7.73
C HIS A 286 -10.22 13.63 -7.43
N GLU A 287 -11.40 13.13 -7.07
CA GLU A 287 -12.52 13.91 -6.58
C GLU A 287 -12.96 13.38 -5.23
N LYS A 288 -12.92 14.23 -4.20
CA LYS A 288 -13.21 13.83 -2.82
C LYS A 288 -14.20 14.79 -2.19
N PHE A 289 -15.13 14.25 -1.41
CA PHE A 289 -16.16 15.00 -0.72
C PHE A 289 -16.27 14.58 0.74
N TYR A 290 -16.55 15.53 1.60
CA TYR A 290 -16.79 15.33 3.03
C TYR A 290 -17.95 16.16 3.51
N ILE A 291 -18.77 15.56 4.41
CA ILE A 291 -19.77 16.27 5.19
C ILE A 291 -19.81 15.73 6.62
N SER A 292 -19.85 16.62 7.59
CA SER A 292 -20.08 16.33 9.01
C SER A 292 -21.22 17.19 9.53
N TYR A 293 -22.13 16.57 10.26
CA TYR A 293 -23.17 17.26 11.00
C TYR A 293 -23.23 16.72 12.41
N LYS A 294 -23.10 17.60 13.40
CA LYS A 294 -23.23 17.30 14.83
C LYS A 294 -24.38 18.15 15.41
N LYS A 295 -25.20 17.54 16.26
CA LYS A 295 -26.26 18.21 16.96
C LYS A 295 -26.35 17.77 18.41
N ASP A 296 -26.37 18.75 19.34
CA ASP A 296 -26.49 18.54 20.76
C ASP A 296 -27.91 18.83 21.21
N LEU A 297 -28.53 17.90 21.92
CA LEU A 297 -29.92 17.95 22.39
C LEU A 297 -29.97 17.71 23.91
N GLY A 298 -29.39 18.59 24.69
CA GLY A 298 -29.26 18.44 26.15
C GLY A 298 -28.32 17.28 26.49
N ASN A 299 -28.85 16.18 27.02
CA ASN A 299 -28.07 14.98 27.37
C ASN A 299 -27.85 14.00 26.20
N LEU A 300 -28.17 14.39 24.98
CA LEU A 300 -28.02 13.58 23.78
C LEU A 300 -27.22 14.36 22.73
N SER A 301 -26.12 13.79 22.24
CA SER A 301 -25.40 14.32 21.10
C SER A 301 -25.51 13.33 19.92
N PHE A 302 -25.81 13.85 18.75
CA PHE A 302 -25.96 13.07 17.52
C PHE A 302 -24.96 13.56 16.48
N GLY A 303 -24.25 12.65 15.85
CA GLY A 303 -23.26 12.93 14.80
C GLY A 303 -23.48 12.07 13.57
N ILE A 304 -23.28 12.68 12.40
CA ILE A 304 -23.18 11.99 11.10
C ILE A 304 -21.95 12.49 10.38
N LYS A 305 -21.17 11.57 9.79
CA LYS A 305 -20.05 11.89 8.89
C LYS A 305 -20.17 11.04 7.64
N TYR A 306 -19.89 11.63 6.49
CA TYR A 306 -19.83 10.94 5.21
C TYR A 306 -18.63 11.44 4.42
N ILE A 307 -17.86 10.50 3.90
CA ILE A 307 -16.73 10.73 3.01
C ILE A 307 -16.97 9.93 1.74
N ASP A 308 -16.68 10.52 0.61
CA ASP A 308 -16.74 9.91 -0.71
C ASP A 308 -15.50 10.28 -1.51
N SER A 309 -14.97 9.34 -2.28
CA SER A 309 -13.79 9.54 -3.11
C SER A 309 -13.92 8.74 -4.39
N SER A 310 -13.63 9.39 -5.52
CA SER A 310 -13.44 8.78 -6.82
C SER A 310 -12.05 9.13 -7.34
N ILE A 311 -11.31 8.11 -7.79
CA ILE A 311 -9.98 8.26 -8.36
C ILE A 311 -9.96 7.53 -9.70
N ASP A 312 -9.69 8.28 -10.76
CA ASP A 312 -9.55 7.77 -12.12
C ASP A 312 -8.07 7.80 -12.51
N VAL A 313 -7.49 6.63 -12.79
CA VAL A 313 -6.15 6.50 -13.38
C VAL A 313 -6.32 6.43 -14.88
N ASN A 314 -6.10 7.57 -15.56
CA ASN A 314 -6.45 7.75 -16.98
C ASN A 314 -5.34 7.27 -17.91
N ASP A 315 -4.09 7.62 -17.62
CA ASP A 315 -2.92 7.28 -18.44
C ASP A 315 -1.96 6.38 -17.66
N ASN A 316 -2.14 5.08 -17.83
CA ASN A 316 -1.30 4.02 -17.28
C ASN A 316 -0.83 3.13 -18.43
N PRO A 317 0.22 3.54 -19.17
CA PRO A 317 0.71 2.80 -20.31
C PRO A 317 1.34 1.47 -19.89
N GLN A 318 1.08 0.45 -20.70
CA GLN A 318 1.58 -0.90 -20.52
C GLN A 318 2.51 -1.28 -21.68
N SER A 319 3.15 -2.44 -21.60
CA SER A 319 3.88 -3.00 -22.75
C SER A 319 2.96 -3.14 -23.96
N PRO A 320 3.40 -2.84 -25.18
CA PRO A 320 2.58 -2.94 -26.41
C PRO A 320 1.88 -4.29 -26.58
N SER A 321 2.56 -5.36 -26.23
CA SER A 321 1.98 -6.64 -25.85
C SER A 321 2.94 -7.33 -24.88
N TYR A 322 2.39 -8.19 -24.06
CA TYR A 322 3.20 -9.01 -23.19
C TYR A 322 3.87 -10.16 -23.97
N PRO A 323 5.02 -10.70 -23.49
CA PRO A 323 5.70 -11.79 -24.14
C PRO A 323 4.84 -13.05 -24.17
N ALA A 324 4.96 -13.82 -25.24
CA ALA A 324 4.42 -15.16 -25.27
C ALA A 324 5.13 -16.03 -24.22
N LEU A 325 4.38 -16.47 -23.24
CA LEU A 325 4.90 -17.38 -22.21
C LEU A 325 5.00 -18.81 -22.72
N SER A 326 5.74 -19.65 -22.03
CA SER A 326 6.03 -21.00 -22.45
C SER A 326 4.86 -21.98 -22.41
N PHE A 327 3.73 -21.64 -21.79
CA PHE A 327 2.50 -22.43 -21.89
C PHE A 327 1.81 -22.29 -23.25
N MET A 328 2.05 -21.22 -24.00
CA MET A 328 1.75 -21.16 -25.42
C MET A 328 2.90 -21.84 -26.19
N SER A 329 2.58 -22.68 -27.17
CA SER A 329 3.61 -23.30 -28.01
C SER A 329 4.43 -22.22 -28.72
N ARG A 330 5.65 -21.98 -28.26
CA ARG A 330 6.60 -21.07 -28.91
C ARG A 330 7.28 -21.68 -30.11
N LYS A 331 7.02 -22.97 -30.38
CA LYS A 331 7.55 -23.67 -31.52
C LYS A 331 6.74 -23.30 -32.76
N ILE A 332 7.40 -22.70 -33.73
CA ILE A 332 6.85 -22.29 -35.00
C ILE A 332 7.31 -23.25 -36.06
N LEU A 333 6.38 -23.91 -36.71
CA LEU A 333 6.67 -24.87 -37.76
C LEU A 333 6.87 -24.15 -39.11
N PRO A 334 7.56 -24.78 -40.08
CA PRO A 334 7.66 -24.27 -41.45
C PRO A 334 6.27 -23.93 -42.01
N GLY A 335 6.12 -22.71 -42.56
CA GLY A 335 4.86 -22.23 -43.11
C GLY A 335 3.87 -21.64 -42.09
N GLN A 336 4.15 -21.69 -40.81
CA GLN A 336 3.38 -21.01 -39.76
C GLN A 336 3.98 -19.64 -39.41
N GLY A 337 3.12 -18.70 -39.01
CA GLY A 337 3.55 -17.39 -38.48
C GLY A 337 4.40 -16.56 -39.45
N GLY A 338 4.34 -16.84 -40.74
CA GLY A 338 5.18 -16.20 -41.76
C GLY A 338 6.63 -16.68 -41.73
N SER A 339 6.91 -17.86 -41.17
CA SER A 339 8.27 -18.37 -41.01
C SER A 339 9.01 -18.52 -42.35
N PRO A 340 10.21 -17.89 -42.49
CA PRO A 340 11.09 -18.11 -43.64
C PRO A 340 11.94 -19.37 -43.51
N PHE A 341 11.94 -20.02 -42.32
CA PHE A 341 12.72 -21.23 -42.05
C PHE A 341 12.02 -22.48 -42.62
N ASN A 342 12.84 -23.39 -43.16
CA ASN A 342 12.38 -24.70 -43.62
C ASN A 342 12.36 -25.74 -42.50
N VAL A 343 12.84 -25.38 -41.32
CA VAL A 343 12.88 -26.19 -40.10
C VAL A 343 12.10 -25.49 -38.96
N PRO A 344 11.73 -26.22 -37.93
CA PRO A 344 11.08 -25.61 -36.79
C PRO A 344 12.00 -24.60 -36.09
N VAL A 345 11.43 -23.50 -35.60
CA VAL A 345 12.11 -22.52 -34.73
C VAL A 345 11.34 -22.29 -33.45
N THR A 346 12.03 -21.98 -32.38
CA THR A 346 11.40 -21.52 -31.14
C THR A 346 11.44 -20.00 -31.13
N TRP A 347 10.26 -19.39 -30.98
CA TRP A 347 10.11 -17.94 -30.96
C TRP A 347 10.23 -17.40 -29.52
N TYR A 348 11.02 -16.35 -29.37
CA TYR A 348 11.21 -15.58 -28.13
C TYR A 348 10.86 -14.12 -28.41
N GLY A 349 9.56 -13.76 -28.25
CA GLY A 349 9.10 -12.44 -28.64
C GLY A 349 7.72 -12.09 -28.11
N ARG A 350 7.18 -11.07 -28.73
CA ARG A 350 5.87 -10.48 -28.40
C ARG A 350 5.04 -10.34 -29.68
N PRO A 351 3.73 -10.55 -29.62
CA PRO A 351 2.86 -10.30 -30.78
C PRO A 351 2.99 -8.89 -31.34
N LEU A 352 2.89 -7.90 -30.48
CA LEU A 352 3.12 -6.49 -30.78
C LEU A 352 4.46 -6.09 -30.13
N GLY A 353 5.49 -5.93 -30.92
CA GLY A 353 6.85 -5.67 -30.44
C GLY A 353 7.12 -4.16 -30.22
N SER A 354 8.41 -3.83 -30.22
CA SER A 354 8.93 -2.48 -29.91
C SER A 354 8.40 -1.36 -30.81
N ALA A 355 8.00 -1.67 -32.05
CA ALA A 355 7.45 -0.71 -33.03
C ALA A 355 6.01 -0.27 -32.75
N PHE A 356 5.33 -0.91 -31.80
CA PHE A 356 3.93 -0.60 -31.48
C PHE A 356 3.83 0.34 -30.27
N PRO A 357 2.80 1.22 -30.23
CA PRO A 357 2.54 2.08 -29.10
C PRO A 357 2.09 1.26 -27.89
N SER A 358 2.39 1.78 -26.71
CA SER A 358 1.89 1.22 -25.44
C SER A 358 0.38 1.42 -25.33
N PRO A 359 -0.40 0.37 -25.04
CA PRO A 359 -1.79 0.52 -24.71
C PRO A 359 -1.99 1.05 -23.30
N ILE A 360 -3.13 1.67 -23.03
CA ILE A 360 -3.46 2.24 -21.72
C ILE A 360 -4.28 1.23 -20.91
N SER A 361 -3.97 1.15 -19.61
CA SER A 361 -4.61 0.29 -18.61
C SER A 361 -5.33 1.14 -17.56
N PRO A 362 -6.54 1.65 -17.84
CA PRO A 362 -7.23 2.54 -16.91
C PRO A 362 -7.76 1.80 -15.69
N LYS A 363 -7.90 2.55 -14.58
CA LYS A 363 -8.55 2.10 -13.35
C LYS A 363 -9.55 3.14 -12.87
N ASP A 364 -10.65 2.65 -12.30
CA ASP A 364 -11.65 3.45 -11.61
C ASP A 364 -11.76 2.94 -10.16
N ILE A 365 -11.48 3.82 -9.18
CA ILE A 365 -11.48 3.50 -7.76
C ILE A 365 -12.50 4.37 -7.06
N ASP A 366 -13.59 3.77 -6.57
CA ASP A 366 -14.64 4.45 -5.84
C ASP A 366 -14.64 3.99 -4.37
N GLN A 367 -14.69 4.94 -3.44
CA GLN A 367 -14.74 4.65 -2.02
C GLN A 367 -15.78 5.52 -1.31
N TYR A 368 -16.43 4.97 -0.28
CA TYR A 368 -17.15 5.79 0.67
C TYR A 368 -17.00 5.28 2.10
N HIS A 369 -17.13 6.21 3.04
CA HIS A 369 -17.21 5.95 4.46
C HIS A 369 -18.37 6.75 5.07
N PHE A 370 -19.36 6.06 5.59
CA PHE A 370 -20.46 6.65 6.34
C PHE A 370 -20.36 6.23 7.80
N SER A 371 -20.44 7.19 8.72
CA SER A 371 -20.55 6.90 10.14
C SER A 371 -21.63 7.77 10.78
N SER A 372 -22.34 7.20 11.75
CA SER A 372 -23.27 7.92 12.59
C SER A 372 -23.07 7.51 14.04
N SER A 373 -23.23 8.46 14.97
CA SER A 373 -23.08 8.22 16.40
C SER A 373 -24.15 8.94 17.20
N VAL A 374 -24.53 8.32 18.31
CA VAL A 374 -25.37 8.91 19.34
C VAL A 374 -24.67 8.76 20.67
N ILE A 375 -24.38 9.85 21.35
CA ILE A 375 -23.83 9.86 22.69
C ILE A 375 -24.93 10.27 23.64
N ILE A 376 -25.16 9.44 24.66
CA ILE A 376 -26.20 9.66 25.68
C ILE A 376 -25.51 9.85 27.02
N GLU A 377 -25.64 11.04 27.61
CA GLU A 377 -25.22 11.29 28.99
C GLU A 377 -26.18 10.62 29.94
N LEU A 378 -25.66 9.71 30.75
CA LEU A 378 -26.40 8.98 31.75
C LEU A 378 -26.13 9.60 33.13
N ARG A 379 -26.88 9.16 34.16
CA ARG A 379 -26.59 9.54 35.54
C ARG A 379 -25.21 9.07 35.98
N ASN A 380 -24.63 9.74 36.97
CA ASN A 380 -23.33 9.40 37.58
C ASN A 380 -22.13 9.54 36.65
N GLN A 381 -22.09 10.56 35.80
CA GLN A 381 -20.98 10.81 34.88
C GLN A 381 -20.70 9.63 33.91
N ALA A 382 -21.74 8.88 33.61
CA ALA A 382 -21.62 7.79 32.61
C ALA A 382 -22.11 8.29 31.25
N ASN A 383 -21.40 7.91 30.17
CA ASN A 383 -21.76 8.19 28.79
C ASN A 383 -21.93 6.86 28.05
N LEU A 384 -23.03 6.72 27.31
CA LEU A 384 -23.26 5.61 26.39
C LEU A 384 -23.13 6.15 24.96
N GLU A 385 -22.18 5.63 24.21
CA GLU A 385 -22.02 5.87 22.79
C GLU A 385 -22.53 4.68 22.00
N LEU A 386 -23.42 4.94 21.05
CA LEU A 386 -23.86 3.97 20.04
C LEU A 386 -23.44 4.50 18.68
N SER A 387 -22.80 3.68 17.87
CA SER A 387 -22.39 4.06 16.53
C SER A 387 -22.66 2.99 15.49
N PHE A 388 -22.84 3.45 14.26
CA PHE A 388 -22.97 2.63 13.08
C PHE A 388 -22.02 3.16 12.01
N THR A 389 -21.27 2.25 11.39
CA THR A 389 -20.37 2.56 10.29
C THR A 389 -20.69 1.66 9.10
N LYS A 390 -20.66 2.24 7.90
CA LYS A 390 -20.71 1.51 6.64
C LYS A 390 -19.69 2.10 5.70
N SER A 391 -18.83 1.24 5.15
CA SER A 391 -17.82 1.66 4.17
C SER A 391 -17.72 0.67 3.02
N LYS A 392 -17.23 1.17 1.88
CA LYS A 392 -17.05 0.40 0.66
C LYS A 392 -15.83 0.91 -0.08
N HIS A 393 -15.10 -0.04 -0.67
CA HIS A 393 -14.04 0.20 -1.63
C HIS A 393 -14.35 -0.61 -2.89
N LYS A 394 -14.30 0.02 -4.05
CA LYS A 394 -14.51 -0.60 -5.34
C LYS A 394 -13.34 -0.24 -6.24
N ASN A 395 -12.72 -1.22 -6.88
CA ASN A 395 -11.67 -1.05 -7.88
C ASN A 395 -12.07 -1.81 -9.15
N PHE A 396 -12.23 -1.08 -10.24
CA PHE A 396 -12.35 -1.64 -11.59
C PHE A 396 -11.03 -1.42 -12.32
N HIS A 397 -10.45 -2.48 -12.87
CA HIS A 397 -9.21 -2.44 -13.63
C HIS A 397 -9.35 -3.12 -14.98
N ASN A 398 -8.90 -2.45 -16.03
CA ASN A 398 -8.88 -2.97 -17.40
C ASN A 398 -7.44 -3.04 -17.91
N ARG A 399 -6.83 -4.23 -17.94
CA ARG A 399 -5.44 -4.47 -18.35
C ARG A 399 -5.41 -5.05 -19.75
N PRO A 400 -4.84 -4.34 -20.76
CA PRO A 400 -4.72 -4.83 -22.12
C PRO A 400 -3.84 -6.07 -22.23
N ASP A 401 -4.23 -7.02 -23.07
CA ASP A 401 -3.47 -8.22 -23.41
C ASP A 401 -3.87 -8.75 -24.79
N THR A 402 -3.26 -9.85 -25.21
CA THR A 402 -3.59 -10.57 -26.43
C THR A 402 -4.46 -11.79 -26.11
N ILE A 403 -5.53 -12.01 -26.89
CA ILE A 403 -6.36 -13.21 -26.74
C ILE A 403 -5.60 -14.42 -27.26
N ASN A 404 -5.29 -15.36 -26.38
CA ASN A 404 -4.42 -16.51 -26.66
C ASN A 404 -4.99 -17.40 -27.77
N SER A 405 -6.25 -17.81 -27.69
CA SER A 405 -6.91 -18.65 -28.69
C SER A 405 -6.97 -18.02 -30.09
N ARG A 406 -7.08 -16.71 -30.17
CA ARG A 406 -7.07 -15.96 -31.43
C ARG A 406 -5.65 -15.87 -31.99
N MET A 407 -4.66 -15.66 -31.15
CA MET A 407 -3.25 -15.62 -31.55
C MET A 407 -2.80 -16.96 -32.10
N GLU A 408 -3.14 -18.07 -31.44
CA GLU A 408 -2.86 -19.41 -31.91
C GLU A 408 -3.46 -19.68 -33.32
N LYS A 409 -4.73 -19.33 -33.51
CA LYS A 409 -5.39 -19.42 -34.82
C LYS A 409 -4.68 -18.58 -35.88
N ALA A 410 -4.29 -17.36 -35.52
CA ALA A 410 -3.60 -16.48 -36.46
C ALA A 410 -2.21 -16.98 -36.85
N ILE A 411 -1.44 -17.50 -35.92
CA ILE A 411 -0.15 -18.15 -36.23
C ILE A 411 -0.33 -19.36 -37.18
N ALA A 412 -1.40 -20.15 -36.99
CA ALA A 412 -1.74 -21.30 -37.82
C ALA A 412 -2.33 -20.95 -39.18
N GLY A 413 -2.52 -19.65 -39.50
CA GLY A 413 -3.10 -19.22 -40.80
C GLY A 413 -4.63 -19.14 -40.83
N ASN A 414 -5.26 -19.28 -39.65
CA ASN A 414 -6.75 -19.27 -39.52
C ASN A 414 -7.22 -18.06 -38.72
N GLY A 415 -6.45 -16.98 -38.70
CA GLY A 415 -6.75 -15.75 -37.99
C GLY A 415 -7.70 -14.81 -38.74
N GLY A 416 -8.01 -13.66 -38.10
CA GLY A 416 -8.91 -12.67 -38.63
C GLY A 416 -10.38 -13.06 -38.51
N VAL A 417 -11.26 -12.10 -38.80
CA VAL A 417 -12.73 -12.30 -38.71
C VAL A 417 -13.22 -13.39 -39.68
N ASN A 418 -12.54 -13.54 -40.82
CA ASN A 418 -12.87 -14.53 -41.86
C ASN A 418 -12.16 -15.87 -41.68
N GLY A 419 -11.24 -16.00 -40.70
CA GLY A 419 -10.52 -17.23 -40.42
C GLY A 419 -9.50 -17.65 -41.51
N ASN A 420 -8.92 -16.70 -42.22
CA ASN A 420 -7.99 -16.97 -43.35
C ASN A 420 -6.76 -16.05 -43.36
N GLU A 421 -6.49 -15.35 -42.28
CA GLU A 421 -5.33 -14.49 -42.16
C GLU A 421 -4.24 -15.15 -41.29
N THR A 422 -2.97 -14.97 -41.68
CA THR A 422 -1.79 -15.45 -40.96
C THR A 422 -1.11 -14.30 -40.23
N TRP A 423 -0.90 -14.45 -38.94
CA TRP A 423 -0.06 -13.52 -38.19
C TRP A 423 1.42 -13.71 -38.56
N ASN A 424 2.07 -12.65 -39.04
CA ASN A 424 3.48 -12.67 -39.38
C ASN A 424 4.32 -12.30 -38.14
N LEU A 425 4.99 -13.28 -37.54
CA LEU A 425 5.90 -13.13 -36.41
C LEU A 425 7.25 -12.54 -36.81
N PHE A 426 7.65 -12.76 -38.06
CA PHE A 426 8.97 -12.39 -38.59
C PHE A 426 8.99 -10.97 -39.16
N ASN A 427 7.82 -10.39 -39.40
CA ASN A 427 7.65 -8.98 -39.71
C ASN A 427 6.29 -8.49 -39.17
N PRO A 428 6.20 -8.20 -37.84
CA PRO A 428 4.93 -7.84 -37.21
C PRO A 428 4.23 -6.61 -37.82
N LEU A 429 4.99 -5.68 -38.44
CA LEU A 429 4.43 -4.47 -39.08
C LEU A 429 3.68 -4.77 -40.38
N GLN A 430 3.83 -5.94 -40.97
CA GLN A 430 3.07 -6.37 -42.16
C GLN A 430 1.68 -6.89 -41.83
N ASN A 431 1.35 -7.11 -40.54
CA ASN A 431 0.04 -7.57 -40.17
C ASN A 431 -1.01 -6.47 -40.41
N SER A 432 -2.19 -6.86 -40.92
CA SER A 432 -3.29 -5.92 -41.19
C SER A 432 -3.82 -5.33 -39.88
N SER A 433 -4.34 -4.08 -39.94
CA SER A 433 -4.97 -3.47 -38.78
C SER A 433 -6.16 -4.28 -38.26
N SER A 434 -6.90 -4.98 -39.16
CA SER A 434 -8.00 -5.86 -38.76
C SER A 434 -7.51 -7.10 -38.00
N LEU A 435 -6.37 -7.66 -38.39
CA LEU A 435 -5.77 -8.80 -37.71
C LEU A 435 -5.18 -8.41 -36.35
N ILE A 436 -4.58 -7.21 -36.27
CA ILE A 436 -4.11 -6.63 -34.99
C ILE A 436 -5.29 -6.46 -34.02
N GLU A 437 -6.41 -5.86 -34.47
CA GLU A 437 -7.61 -5.71 -33.65
C GLU A 437 -8.25 -7.06 -33.27
N TYR A 438 -8.17 -8.06 -34.17
CA TYR A 438 -8.70 -9.39 -33.90
C TYR A 438 -8.03 -10.10 -32.72
N ILE A 439 -6.71 -9.93 -32.50
CA ILE A 439 -5.98 -10.58 -31.42
C ILE A 439 -6.05 -9.80 -30.10
N LYS A 440 -6.41 -8.51 -30.11
CA LYS A 440 -6.47 -7.69 -28.88
C LYS A 440 -7.57 -8.16 -27.92
N GLY A 441 -7.25 -8.13 -26.66
CA GLY A 441 -8.14 -8.41 -25.54
C GLY A 441 -7.72 -7.66 -24.31
N SER A 442 -8.37 -7.95 -23.20
CA SER A 442 -8.00 -7.38 -21.92
C SER A 442 -8.45 -8.26 -20.77
N GLU A 443 -7.68 -8.22 -19.69
CA GLU A 443 -8.13 -8.65 -18.38
C GLU A 443 -8.97 -7.54 -17.77
N GLN A 444 -10.20 -7.86 -17.39
CA GLN A 444 -11.06 -6.94 -16.66
C GLN A 444 -11.42 -7.57 -15.32
N SER A 445 -11.14 -6.85 -14.24
CA SER A 445 -11.49 -7.26 -12.89
C SER A 445 -12.27 -6.15 -12.18
N LEU A 446 -13.28 -6.57 -11.42
CA LEU A 446 -14.00 -5.73 -10.48
C LEU A 446 -13.84 -6.35 -9.10
N LYS A 447 -13.22 -5.61 -8.19
CA LYS A 447 -12.92 -6.06 -6.83
C LYS A 447 -13.57 -5.10 -5.84
N ILE A 448 -14.38 -5.62 -4.91
CA ILE A 448 -15.19 -4.83 -3.96
C ILE A 448 -14.95 -5.36 -2.55
N GLY A 449 -14.59 -4.44 -1.63
CA GLY A 449 -14.59 -4.64 -0.19
C GLY A 449 -15.70 -3.83 0.47
N GLU A 450 -16.43 -4.41 1.43
CA GLU A 450 -17.42 -3.68 2.23
C GLU A 450 -17.27 -4.03 3.70
N LEU A 451 -17.52 -3.04 4.57
CA LEU A 451 -17.60 -3.19 6.02
C LEU A 451 -18.91 -2.57 6.52
N LYS A 452 -19.55 -3.26 7.48
CA LYS A 452 -20.59 -2.71 8.36
C LYS A 452 -20.18 -2.97 9.79
N SER A 453 -20.24 -1.94 10.64
CA SER A 453 -19.93 -2.01 12.07
C SER A 453 -21.04 -1.41 12.89
N VAL A 454 -21.32 -2.02 14.03
CA VAL A 454 -22.14 -1.45 15.10
C VAL A 454 -21.33 -1.52 16.38
N ASP A 455 -21.16 -0.38 17.05
CA ASP A 455 -20.44 -0.31 18.32
C ASP A 455 -21.36 0.25 19.40
N ALA A 456 -21.20 -0.26 20.62
CA ALA A 456 -21.83 0.27 21.83
C ALA A 456 -20.77 0.36 22.92
N ILE A 457 -20.48 1.59 23.40
CA ILE A 457 -19.42 1.84 24.37
C ILE A 457 -20.01 2.63 25.52
N ILE A 458 -19.89 2.11 26.75
CA ILE A 458 -20.22 2.83 27.97
C ILE A 458 -18.94 3.25 28.66
N ARG A 459 -18.85 4.53 29.03
CA ARG A 459 -17.75 5.12 29.80
C ARG A 459 -18.34 5.63 31.13
N THR A 460 -17.66 5.32 32.23
CA THR A 460 -18.13 5.67 33.57
C THR A 460 -16.97 5.74 34.57
N LYS A 461 -17.26 6.25 35.75
CA LYS A 461 -16.32 6.22 36.88
C LYS A 461 -16.83 5.25 37.95
N LEU A 462 -15.90 4.42 38.46
CA LEU A 462 -16.10 3.54 39.62
C LEU A 462 -15.24 4.04 40.77
N GLY A 463 -15.78 4.96 41.58
CA GLY A 463 -15.01 5.72 42.54
C GLY A 463 -14.05 6.68 41.83
N GLU A 464 -12.74 6.51 42.06
CA GLU A 464 -11.70 7.31 41.43
C GLU A 464 -11.19 6.67 40.09
N ASN A 465 -11.66 5.47 39.74
CA ASN A 465 -11.19 4.75 38.58
C ASN A 465 -12.07 5.02 37.37
N ASN A 466 -11.48 5.29 36.22
CA ASN A 466 -12.17 5.37 34.95
C ASN A 466 -12.39 3.96 34.37
N LEU A 467 -13.53 3.71 33.75
CA LEU A 467 -13.91 2.44 33.16
C LEU A 467 -14.62 2.66 31.81
N ALA A 468 -14.20 1.94 30.80
CA ALA A 468 -14.94 1.77 29.55
C ALA A 468 -15.26 0.30 29.33
N ILE A 469 -16.47 0.01 28.82
CA ILE A 469 -16.88 -1.33 28.36
C ILE A 469 -17.50 -1.15 26.99
N GLY A 470 -17.12 -1.98 26.03
CA GLY A 470 -17.63 -1.90 24.68
C GLY A 470 -18.06 -3.25 24.11
N LEU A 471 -19.00 -3.18 23.19
CA LEU A 471 -19.44 -4.25 22.32
C LEU A 471 -19.27 -3.81 20.87
N GLN A 472 -18.82 -4.71 20.01
CA GLN A 472 -18.64 -4.43 18.59
C GLN A 472 -19.11 -5.60 17.75
N LEU A 473 -19.86 -5.30 16.70
CA LEU A 473 -20.34 -6.26 15.72
C LEU A 473 -19.92 -5.76 14.32
N ASN A 474 -19.09 -6.52 13.65
CA ASN A 474 -18.62 -6.20 12.30
C ASN A 474 -19.07 -7.28 11.31
N GLN A 475 -19.35 -6.83 10.10
CA GLN A 475 -19.58 -7.70 8.95
C GLN A 475 -18.76 -7.19 7.78
N GLU A 476 -17.88 -8.03 7.26
CA GLU A 476 -17.02 -7.77 6.11
C GLU A 476 -17.45 -8.62 4.93
N THR A 477 -17.34 -8.08 3.72
CA THR A 477 -17.56 -8.83 2.48
C THR A 477 -16.46 -8.50 1.46
N LEU A 478 -16.09 -9.52 0.69
CA LEU A 478 -15.21 -9.43 -0.47
C LEU A 478 -15.95 -10.00 -1.68
N ASP A 479 -16.00 -9.23 -2.78
CA ASP A 479 -16.55 -9.67 -4.06
C ASP A 479 -15.53 -9.39 -5.17
N VAL A 480 -15.01 -10.45 -5.77
CA VAL A 480 -14.04 -10.40 -6.87
C VAL A 480 -14.65 -11.05 -8.09
N SER A 481 -14.71 -10.30 -9.18
CA SER A 481 -15.25 -10.80 -10.43
C SER A 481 -14.36 -10.44 -11.62
N TYR A 482 -14.20 -11.40 -12.52
CA TYR A 482 -13.44 -11.29 -13.75
C TYR A 482 -14.37 -11.44 -14.97
N ASN A 483 -14.03 -10.76 -16.08
CA ASN A 483 -14.73 -11.00 -17.34
C ASN A 483 -14.47 -12.42 -17.87
N GLU A 484 -15.16 -12.81 -18.94
CA GLU A 484 -15.07 -14.18 -19.46
C GLU A 484 -13.67 -14.56 -19.96
N LEU A 485 -12.91 -13.60 -20.51
CA LEU A 485 -11.54 -13.81 -21.01
C LEU A 485 -10.54 -14.04 -19.86
N SER A 486 -10.80 -13.38 -18.72
CA SER A 486 -9.87 -13.36 -17.56
C SER A 486 -10.22 -14.37 -16.49
N ARG A 487 -11.36 -15.05 -16.60
CA ARG A 487 -11.80 -16.00 -15.58
C ARG A 487 -11.05 -17.31 -15.67
N ALA A 488 -10.27 -17.60 -14.61
CA ALA A 488 -9.63 -18.90 -14.39
C ALA A 488 -10.50 -19.78 -13.48
N GLU A 489 -10.42 -21.11 -13.67
CA GLU A 489 -11.13 -22.09 -12.86
C GLU A 489 -10.15 -23.09 -12.28
N PHE A 490 -10.31 -23.42 -10.99
CA PHE A 490 -9.45 -24.32 -10.24
C PHE A 490 -10.26 -25.47 -9.65
N ASN A 491 -9.68 -26.66 -9.55
CA ASN A 491 -10.26 -27.79 -8.82
C ASN A 491 -10.11 -27.60 -7.28
N ALA A 492 -10.58 -28.58 -6.52
CA ALA A 492 -10.47 -28.53 -5.06
C ALA A 492 -9.02 -28.62 -4.54
N ASP A 493 -8.12 -29.17 -5.33
CA ASP A 493 -6.69 -29.31 -5.01
C ASP A 493 -5.87 -28.09 -5.47
N GLY A 494 -6.54 -27.03 -5.97
CA GLY A 494 -5.90 -25.83 -6.48
C GLY A 494 -5.25 -25.99 -7.87
N ASP A 495 -5.54 -27.09 -8.59
CA ASP A 495 -5.05 -27.21 -9.96
C ASP A 495 -5.87 -26.38 -10.92
N LEU A 496 -5.21 -25.74 -11.84
CA LEU A 496 -5.82 -24.93 -12.88
C LEU A 496 -6.50 -25.86 -13.91
N ILE A 497 -7.86 -25.88 -13.95
CA ILE A 497 -8.65 -26.69 -14.89
C ILE A 497 -9.07 -25.90 -16.13
N LYS A 498 -9.14 -24.56 -16.02
CA LYS A 498 -9.37 -23.66 -17.13
C LYS A 498 -8.55 -22.38 -16.97
N SER A 499 -7.66 -22.10 -17.87
CA SER A 499 -6.91 -20.86 -17.92
C SER A 499 -7.75 -19.71 -18.46
N ALA A 500 -7.41 -18.48 -18.08
CA ALA A 500 -7.81 -17.29 -18.82
C ALA A 500 -7.39 -17.44 -20.30
N ASP A 501 -8.21 -16.93 -21.22
CA ASP A 501 -7.89 -16.93 -22.67
C ASP A 501 -7.05 -15.68 -23.02
N LEU A 502 -6.00 -15.46 -22.25
CA LEU A 502 -5.06 -14.36 -22.39
C LEU A 502 -3.63 -14.91 -22.55
N LEU A 503 -2.84 -14.22 -23.36
CA LEU A 503 -1.48 -14.69 -23.71
C LEU A 503 -0.54 -14.63 -22.49
N PHE A 504 -0.62 -13.55 -21.71
CA PHE A 504 0.30 -13.28 -20.61
C PHE A 504 -0.44 -13.24 -19.27
N LEU A 505 -1.42 -12.36 -19.12
CA LEU A 505 -2.19 -12.20 -17.88
C LEU A 505 -2.96 -13.47 -17.56
N GLY A 506 -2.97 -13.83 -16.30
CA GLY A 506 -3.54 -15.11 -15.87
C GLY A 506 -4.98 -15.01 -15.37
N GLY A 507 -5.44 -13.81 -15.06
CA GLY A 507 -6.74 -13.61 -14.45
C GLY A 507 -6.88 -14.29 -13.08
N GLY A 508 -8.10 -14.64 -12.72
CA GLY A 508 -8.36 -15.28 -11.45
C GLY A 508 -9.76 -15.89 -11.36
N ARG A 509 -10.06 -16.43 -10.18
CA ARG A 509 -11.37 -17.02 -9.87
C ARG A 509 -12.32 -15.95 -9.33
N ASN A 510 -13.57 -15.96 -9.81
CA ASN A 510 -14.63 -15.19 -9.16
C ASN A 510 -14.81 -15.68 -7.73
N THR A 511 -14.76 -14.76 -6.78
CA THR A 511 -14.80 -15.08 -5.35
C THR A 511 -15.80 -14.15 -4.65
N PHE A 512 -16.68 -14.74 -3.85
CA PHE A 512 -17.52 -14.02 -2.91
C PHE A 512 -17.32 -14.61 -1.52
N ALA A 513 -16.89 -13.76 -0.58
CA ALA A 513 -16.69 -14.15 0.80
C ALA A 513 -17.40 -13.16 1.74
N LYS A 514 -17.80 -13.66 2.89
CA LYS A 514 -18.42 -12.87 3.95
C LYS A 514 -17.90 -13.37 5.29
N ARG A 515 -17.59 -12.45 6.18
CA ARG A 515 -17.07 -12.72 7.52
C ARG A 515 -17.80 -11.87 8.55
N ASP A 516 -18.16 -12.46 9.67
CA ASP A 516 -18.75 -11.77 10.82
C ASP A 516 -17.73 -11.76 11.97
N LYS A 517 -17.57 -10.61 12.64
CA LYS A 517 -16.71 -10.42 13.82
C LYS A 517 -17.56 -9.90 14.98
N GLU A 518 -17.39 -10.49 16.15
CA GLU A 518 -18.09 -10.10 17.38
C GLU A 518 -17.07 -9.88 18.49
N ALA A 519 -17.16 -8.77 19.21
CA ALA A 519 -16.22 -8.49 20.26
C ALA A 519 -16.87 -7.85 21.49
N ILE A 520 -16.29 -8.18 22.65
CA ILE A 520 -16.50 -7.48 23.91
C ILE A 520 -15.13 -7.03 24.43
N PHE A 521 -15.05 -5.81 24.90
CA PHE A 521 -13.80 -5.27 25.45
C PHE A 521 -14.09 -4.37 26.65
N PHE A 522 -13.06 -4.20 27.47
CA PHE A 522 -13.07 -3.25 28.55
C PHE A 522 -11.70 -2.64 28.77
N GLU A 523 -11.71 -1.45 29.35
CA GLU A 523 -10.56 -0.70 29.75
C GLU A 523 -10.84 -0.11 31.15
N VAL A 524 -9.85 -0.21 32.04
CA VAL A 524 -9.93 0.36 33.39
C VAL A 524 -8.62 1.03 33.75
N GLU A 525 -8.71 2.26 34.23
CA GLU A 525 -7.60 2.96 34.83
C GLU A 525 -7.70 2.85 36.35
N LYS A 526 -6.62 2.39 36.97
CA LYS A 526 -6.45 2.29 38.40
C LYS A 526 -5.40 3.29 38.87
N ILE A 527 -5.84 4.32 39.57
CA ILE A 527 -4.94 5.29 40.21
C ILE A 527 -4.54 4.74 41.58
N PHE A 528 -3.21 4.51 41.77
CA PHE A 528 -2.66 4.07 43.06
C PHE A 528 -2.17 5.23 43.90
N SER A 529 -1.65 6.28 43.25
CA SER A 529 -1.20 7.52 43.89
C SER A 529 -1.14 8.63 42.83
N GLU A 530 -0.82 9.85 43.22
CA GLU A 530 -0.56 10.96 42.29
C GLU A 530 0.54 10.66 41.28
N ASN A 531 1.47 9.75 41.63
CA ASN A 531 2.63 9.40 40.83
C ASN A 531 2.49 8.09 40.06
N ILE A 532 1.54 7.23 40.40
CA ILE A 532 1.43 5.88 39.82
C ILE A 532 0.00 5.58 39.43
N ASP A 533 -0.20 5.26 38.18
CA ASP A 533 -1.42 4.67 37.66
C ASP A 533 -1.15 3.48 36.76
N MET A 534 -2.12 2.63 36.62
CA MET A 534 -2.09 1.45 35.77
C MET A 534 -3.34 1.42 34.90
N LEU A 535 -3.13 1.24 33.63
CA LEU A 535 -4.17 0.98 32.66
C LEU A 535 -4.21 -0.52 32.36
N PHE A 536 -5.38 -1.11 32.47
CA PHE A 536 -5.62 -2.50 32.09
C PHE A 536 -6.74 -2.53 31.04
N ALA A 537 -6.45 -3.14 29.90
CA ALA A 537 -7.43 -3.35 28.84
C ALA A 537 -7.46 -4.83 28.46
N SER A 538 -8.62 -5.31 28.05
CA SER A 538 -8.74 -6.65 27.48
C SER A 538 -9.91 -6.73 26.52
N ARG A 539 -9.71 -7.47 25.43
CA ARG A 539 -10.71 -7.72 24.40
C ARG A 539 -10.83 -9.22 24.17
N PHE A 540 -12.04 -9.71 24.13
CA PHE A 540 -12.38 -10.98 23.55
C PHE A 540 -13.03 -10.72 22.19
N GLU A 541 -12.47 -11.29 21.13
CA GLU A 541 -13.00 -11.16 19.78
C GLU A 541 -13.18 -12.54 19.16
N LYS A 542 -14.33 -12.75 18.54
CA LYS A 542 -14.64 -13.93 17.75
C LYS A 542 -14.76 -13.52 16.29
N VAL A 543 -14.05 -14.24 15.41
CA VAL A 543 -14.06 -14.05 13.97
C VAL A 543 -14.42 -15.39 13.33
N ASP A 544 -15.63 -15.51 12.81
CA ASP A 544 -16.21 -16.77 12.37
C ASP A 544 -16.11 -17.87 13.44
N ASP A 545 -15.26 -18.89 13.25
CA ASP A 545 -15.05 -19.99 14.20
C ASP A 545 -13.81 -19.80 15.10
N GLU A 546 -12.96 -18.82 14.81
CA GLU A 546 -11.76 -18.51 15.58
C GLU A 546 -12.02 -17.45 16.65
N SER A 547 -11.24 -17.46 17.73
CA SER A 547 -11.37 -16.46 18.79
C SER A 547 -10.04 -16.11 19.43
N SER A 548 -9.90 -14.88 19.89
CA SER A 548 -8.74 -14.40 20.64
C SER A 548 -9.16 -13.68 21.91
N LEU A 549 -8.28 -13.72 22.91
CA LEU A 549 -8.37 -12.92 24.12
C LEU A 549 -7.08 -12.13 24.28
N ASP A 550 -7.17 -10.81 24.17
CA ASP A 550 -6.02 -9.91 24.10
C ASP A 550 -5.97 -8.94 25.29
N PRO A 551 -5.27 -9.31 26.37
CA PRO A 551 -4.99 -8.41 27.48
C PRO A 551 -3.83 -7.46 27.18
N LYS A 552 -3.88 -6.26 27.77
CA LYS A 552 -2.80 -5.27 27.80
C LYS A 552 -2.76 -4.63 29.19
N VAL A 553 -1.55 -4.44 29.69
CA VAL A 553 -1.26 -3.69 30.92
C VAL A 553 -0.27 -2.59 30.60
N THR A 554 -0.56 -1.37 31.01
CA THR A 554 0.36 -0.23 30.95
C THR A 554 0.51 0.32 32.36
N LEU A 555 1.74 0.52 32.82
CA LEU A 555 2.07 1.16 34.09
C LEU A 555 2.73 2.50 33.80
N ASN A 556 2.21 3.57 34.37
CA ASN A 556 2.78 4.90 34.32
C ASN A 556 3.33 5.28 35.68
N TYR A 557 4.57 5.73 35.73
CA TYR A 557 5.25 6.24 36.90
C TYR A 557 5.74 7.66 36.66
N ARG A 558 5.28 8.61 37.45
CA ARG A 558 5.64 10.03 37.37
C ARG A 558 6.46 10.42 38.62
N PRO A 559 7.79 10.26 38.61
CA PRO A 559 8.64 10.66 39.75
C PRO A 559 8.56 12.15 40.04
N ILE A 560 8.34 12.95 39.03
CA ILE A 560 8.05 14.39 39.04
C ILE A 560 7.02 14.71 37.97
N ASP A 561 6.31 15.84 38.06
CA ASP A 561 5.22 16.21 37.14
C ASP A 561 5.66 16.30 35.66
N SER A 562 6.94 16.62 35.45
CA SER A 562 7.49 16.78 34.07
C SER A 562 8.06 15.48 33.49
N LEU A 563 8.08 14.35 34.22
CA LEU A 563 8.69 13.09 33.75
C LEU A 563 7.71 11.94 33.96
N THR A 564 7.36 11.29 32.85
CA THR A 564 6.58 10.02 32.83
C THR A 564 7.47 8.90 32.35
N ILE A 565 7.56 7.82 33.11
CA ILE A 565 8.15 6.54 32.70
C ILE A 565 6.98 5.57 32.54
N ARG A 566 6.87 4.96 31.36
CA ARG A 566 5.80 3.99 31.09
C ARG A 566 6.38 2.64 30.73
N GLY A 567 5.68 1.59 31.10
CA GLY A 567 5.97 0.24 30.66
C GLY A 567 4.70 -0.47 30.25
N SER A 568 4.65 -1.05 29.07
CA SER A 568 3.48 -1.80 28.61
C SER A 568 3.87 -3.20 28.14
N ILE A 569 2.93 -4.11 28.35
CA ILE A 569 2.93 -5.46 27.78
C ILE A 569 1.51 -5.83 27.39
N GLY A 570 1.33 -6.36 26.18
CA GLY A 570 0.04 -6.79 25.68
C GLY A 570 0.14 -7.83 24.59
N SER A 571 -0.92 -8.58 24.39
CA SER A 571 -1.07 -9.41 23.21
C SER A 571 -1.83 -8.66 22.11
N SER A 572 -1.57 -9.06 20.87
CA SER A 572 -2.32 -8.62 19.72
C SER A 572 -2.52 -9.78 18.75
N PHE A 573 -3.51 -9.69 17.89
CA PHE A 573 -3.72 -10.67 16.83
C PHE A 573 -4.12 -9.99 15.54
N SER A 574 -3.87 -10.68 14.42
CA SER A 574 -4.34 -10.32 13.09
C SER A 574 -5.02 -11.52 12.44
N THR A 575 -6.09 -11.27 11.73
CA THR A 575 -6.83 -12.32 11.03
C THR A 575 -6.46 -12.37 9.57
N PRO A 576 -6.37 -13.57 8.96
CA PRO A 576 -6.16 -13.66 7.52
C PRO A 576 -7.21 -12.84 6.79
N SER A 577 -6.82 -12.11 5.75
CA SER A 577 -7.77 -11.42 4.89
C SER A 577 -8.65 -12.42 4.16
N MET A 578 -9.86 -12.00 3.75
CA MET A 578 -10.73 -12.86 2.95
C MET A 578 -10.09 -13.23 1.60
N ALA A 579 -9.19 -12.39 1.09
CA ALA A 579 -8.42 -12.69 -0.12
C ALA A 579 -7.43 -13.83 0.13
N GLN A 580 -6.67 -13.78 1.23
CA GLN A 580 -5.73 -14.85 1.62
C GLN A 580 -6.42 -16.19 1.88
N LEU A 581 -7.66 -16.16 2.38
CA LEU A 581 -8.41 -17.39 2.64
C LEU A 581 -9.05 -17.98 1.38
N TYR A 582 -9.63 -17.16 0.51
CA TYR A 582 -10.58 -17.62 -0.49
C TYR A 582 -10.28 -17.21 -1.93
N SER A 583 -9.47 -16.18 -2.18
CA SER A 583 -9.13 -15.77 -3.53
C SER A 583 -8.09 -16.71 -4.16
N SER A 584 -8.17 -16.85 -5.48
CA SER A 584 -7.12 -17.51 -6.26
C SER A 584 -6.94 -16.67 -7.53
N GLU A 585 -5.73 -16.22 -7.75
CA GLU A 585 -5.39 -15.43 -8.93
C GLU A 585 -4.04 -15.89 -9.50
N ILE A 586 -3.77 -15.47 -10.73
CA ILE A 586 -2.56 -15.82 -11.42
C ILE A 586 -1.77 -14.55 -11.63
N ALA A 587 -0.81 -14.33 -10.78
CA ALA A 587 0.18 -13.28 -10.90
C ALA A 587 1.29 -13.68 -11.88
N LEU A 588 2.22 -12.78 -12.09
CA LEU A 588 3.41 -12.98 -12.94
C LEU A 588 4.66 -12.79 -12.10
N GLY A 589 5.65 -13.62 -12.33
CA GLY A 589 6.91 -13.56 -11.59
C GLY A 589 8.11 -13.87 -12.49
N GLY A 590 9.22 -13.20 -12.23
CA GLY A 590 10.51 -13.51 -12.80
C GLY A 590 11.23 -14.53 -11.92
N VAL A 591 11.44 -15.75 -12.42
CA VAL A 591 12.12 -16.83 -11.70
C VAL A 591 13.35 -17.29 -12.46
N ARG A 592 14.32 -17.86 -11.75
CA ARG A 592 15.50 -18.51 -12.32
C ARG A 592 15.38 -20.00 -12.11
N ASP A 593 15.51 -20.76 -13.18
CA ASP A 593 15.43 -22.22 -13.11
C ASP A 593 16.68 -22.84 -12.48
N VAL A 594 16.54 -24.03 -11.93
CA VAL A 594 17.64 -24.85 -11.43
C VAL A 594 17.76 -26.09 -12.33
N ILE A 595 18.81 -26.14 -13.14
CA ILE A 595 19.10 -27.26 -14.06
C ILE A 595 20.31 -28.00 -13.55
N ASN A 596 20.17 -29.31 -13.30
CA ASN A 596 21.23 -30.18 -12.76
C ASN A 596 21.87 -29.63 -11.44
N GLY A 597 21.05 -29.02 -10.59
CA GLY A 597 21.50 -28.46 -9.32
C GLY A 597 22.22 -27.10 -9.43
N VAL A 598 22.15 -26.45 -10.61
CA VAL A 598 22.75 -25.12 -10.83
C VAL A 598 21.67 -24.12 -11.18
N GLU A 599 21.55 -23.06 -10.38
CA GLU A 599 20.67 -21.92 -10.67
C GLU A 599 21.13 -21.23 -11.94
N GLN A 600 20.19 -21.00 -12.86
CA GLN A 600 20.46 -20.33 -14.13
C GLN A 600 20.60 -18.81 -13.93
N THR A 601 21.43 -18.17 -14.76
CA THR A 601 21.66 -16.71 -14.68
C THR A 601 20.55 -15.89 -15.35
N SER A 602 19.76 -16.51 -16.24
CA SER A 602 18.67 -15.84 -16.95
C SER A 602 17.35 -16.03 -16.21
N SER A 603 16.64 -14.93 -16.00
CA SER A 603 15.28 -14.96 -15.46
C SER A 603 14.28 -15.37 -16.55
N LEU A 604 13.32 -16.20 -16.16
CA LEU A 604 12.16 -16.59 -16.95
C LEU A 604 10.93 -15.93 -16.34
N PHE A 605 10.10 -15.28 -17.15
CA PHE A 605 8.77 -14.86 -16.72
C PHE A 605 7.83 -16.06 -16.76
N VAL A 606 7.20 -16.33 -15.62
CA VAL A 606 6.27 -17.45 -15.46
C VAL A 606 4.97 -16.96 -14.78
N ARG A 607 3.92 -17.76 -14.90
CA ARG A 607 2.73 -17.57 -14.11
C ARG A 607 2.94 -18.06 -12.68
N VAL A 608 2.63 -17.22 -11.71
CA VAL A 608 2.59 -17.59 -10.29
C VAL A 608 1.12 -17.78 -9.89
N ILE A 609 0.73 -19.02 -9.68
CA ILE A 609 -0.63 -19.39 -9.30
C ILE A 609 -0.71 -19.22 -7.78
N GLN A 610 -1.25 -18.09 -7.35
CA GLN A 610 -1.46 -17.78 -5.94
C GLN A 610 -2.80 -18.36 -5.49
N LEU A 611 -2.74 -19.27 -4.52
CA LEU A 611 -3.92 -19.96 -4.01
C LEU A 611 -4.26 -19.48 -2.61
N GLY A 612 -5.52 -19.11 -2.39
CA GLY A 612 -6.03 -18.88 -1.04
C GLY A 612 -6.00 -20.17 -0.22
N ASN A 613 -5.74 -20.02 1.07
CA ASN A 613 -5.65 -21.13 2.01
C ASN A 613 -6.66 -20.98 3.16
N SER A 614 -7.73 -21.75 3.12
CA SER A 614 -8.77 -21.73 4.15
C SER A 614 -8.34 -22.33 5.50
N ASN A 615 -7.15 -22.94 5.59
CA ASN A 615 -6.59 -23.49 6.82
C ASN A 615 -5.70 -22.51 7.59
N LEU A 616 -5.54 -21.28 7.10
CA LEU A 616 -4.78 -20.25 7.79
C LEU A 616 -5.37 -19.96 9.17
N LYS A 617 -4.49 -19.82 10.14
CA LYS A 617 -4.84 -19.44 11.51
C LYS A 617 -4.62 -17.94 11.70
N PRO A 618 -5.31 -17.31 12.66
CA PRO A 618 -4.96 -15.96 13.06
C PRO A 618 -3.51 -15.89 13.56
N ALA A 619 -2.81 -14.86 13.12
CA ALA A 619 -1.50 -14.55 13.66
C ALA A 619 -1.62 -13.88 15.03
N SER A 620 -0.64 -14.08 15.90
CA SER A 620 -0.63 -13.51 17.25
C SER A 620 0.69 -12.87 17.59
N SER A 621 0.68 -11.83 18.42
CA SER A 621 1.91 -11.21 18.88
C SER A 621 1.90 -10.88 20.37
N THR A 622 3.11 -10.75 20.92
CA THR A 622 3.35 -10.14 22.22
C THR A 622 4.13 -8.84 21.99
N ASN A 623 3.52 -7.73 22.37
CA ASN A 623 4.12 -6.42 22.27
C ASN A 623 4.62 -5.97 23.64
N LYS A 624 5.86 -5.46 23.69
CA LYS A 624 6.49 -4.90 24.90
C LYS A 624 7.03 -3.52 24.56
N ASN A 625 6.80 -2.56 25.44
CA ASN A 625 7.30 -1.20 25.31
C ASN A 625 7.80 -0.70 26.68
N ILE A 626 8.91 0.03 26.67
CA ILE A 626 9.39 0.86 27.78
C ILE A 626 9.62 2.25 27.22
N GLY A 627 8.81 3.21 27.68
CA GLY A 627 8.83 4.58 27.22
C GLY A 627 9.21 5.56 28.31
N LEU A 628 9.77 6.68 27.89
CA LEU A 628 10.09 7.83 28.73
C LEU A 628 9.57 9.07 28.01
N SER A 629 8.75 9.89 28.69
CA SER A 629 8.33 11.21 28.21
C SER A 629 8.76 12.26 29.24
N TRP A 630 9.53 13.25 28.80
CA TRP A 630 10.11 14.26 29.66
C TRP A 630 9.88 15.67 29.11
N LEU A 631 9.11 16.46 29.86
CA LEU A 631 8.93 17.90 29.68
C LEU A 631 10.02 18.61 30.47
N PHE A 632 11.20 18.83 29.88
CA PHE A 632 12.31 19.44 30.62
C PHE A 632 12.28 20.97 30.68
N SER A 633 11.35 21.58 29.92
CA SER A 633 10.91 22.96 30.06
C SER A 633 9.48 23.11 29.54
N ASP A 634 8.85 24.27 29.81
CA ASP A 634 7.53 24.57 29.25
C ASP A 634 7.52 24.60 27.71
N ASP A 635 8.68 24.80 27.10
CA ASP A 635 8.89 24.95 25.66
C ASP A 635 9.44 23.64 25.02
N SER A 636 9.70 22.54 25.76
CA SER A 636 10.40 21.39 25.19
C SER A 636 10.06 20.05 25.82
N SER A 637 9.87 19.07 24.95
CA SER A 637 9.60 17.66 25.30
C SER A 637 10.53 16.69 24.58
N LEU A 638 10.80 15.56 25.23
CA LEU A 638 11.52 14.42 24.69
C LEU A 638 10.74 13.15 24.98
N SER A 639 10.50 12.33 23.98
CA SER A 639 9.95 10.99 24.14
C SER A 639 10.93 9.96 23.56
N LEU A 640 11.13 8.87 24.30
CA LEU A 640 11.94 7.72 23.89
C LEU A 640 11.15 6.46 24.19
N ASP A 641 11.04 5.57 23.20
CA ASP A 641 10.34 4.31 23.30
C ASP A 641 11.19 3.15 22.78
N LEU A 642 11.57 2.24 23.67
CA LEU A 642 12.18 0.97 23.33
C LEU A 642 11.10 -0.10 23.23
N TRP A 643 11.01 -0.76 22.08
CA TRP A 643 9.93 -1.68 21.81
C TRP A 643 10.38 -3.01 21.20
N GLU A 644 9.59 -4.06 21.47
CA GLU A 644 9.75 -5.41 20.92
C GLU A 644 8.37 -5.96 20.53
N ILE A 645 8.27 -6.54 19.33
CA ILE A 645 7.13 -7.31 18.85
C ILE A 645 7.62 -8.73 18.58
N ASP A 646 7.12 -9.70 19.34
CA ASP A 646 7.30 -11.14 19.11
C ASP A 646 6.05 -11.68 18.43
N TYR A 647 6.12 -11.90 17.10
CA TYR A 647 5.03 -12.22 16.24
C TYR A 647 5.09 -13.69 15.83
N LYS A 648 3.98 -14.40 15.98
CA LYS A 648 3.82 -15.83 15.69
C LYS A 648 2.74 -16.02 14.66
N ASP A 649 2.88 -17.08 13.87
CA ASP A 649 1.92 -17.45 12.85
C ASP A 649 1.62 -16.30 11.88
N ARG A 650 2.62 -15.45 11.56
CA ARG A 650 2.49 -14.34 10.62
C ARG A 650 2.06 -14.88 9.26
N LEU A 651 1.20 -14.14 8.57
CA LEU A 651 0.61 -14.56 7.31
C LEU A 651 1.54 -14.18 6.16
N GLU A 652 2.04 -15.17 5.44
CA GLU A 652 2.98 -14.99 4.34
C GLU A 652 2.53 -15.75 3.10
N LEU A 653 2.96 -15.26 1.93
CA LEU A 653 2.83 -15.97 0.67
C LEU A 653 4.15 -16.71 0.37
N GLU A 654 4.08 -17.96 -0.03
CA GLU A 654 5.26 -18.71 -0.47
C GLU A 654 5.94 -18.00 -1.64
N ASP A 655 7.26 -17.87 -1.60
CA ASP A 655 8.04 -17.29 -2.68
C ASP A 655 8.31 -18.32 -3.79
N ALA A 656 7.97 -17.97 -5.03
CA ALA A 656 8.10 -18.88 -6.17
C ALA A 656 9.56 -19.27 -6.47
N GLN A 657 10.52 -18.35 -6.29
CA GLN A 657 11.94 -18.61 -6.49
C GLN A 657 12.50 -19.56 -5.43
N THR A 658 12.12 -19.36 -4.18
CA THR A 658 12.50 -20.21 -3.06
C THR A 658 12.02 -21.65 -3.29
N LYS A 659 10.77 -21.83 -3.73
CA LYS A 659 10.24 -23.17 -4.08
C LYS A 659 11.06 -23.88 -5.18
N ILE A 660 11.55 -23.13 -6.18
CA ILE A 660 12.38 -23.69 -7.24
C ILE A 660 13.77 -24.06 -6.70
N LEU A 661 14.34 -23.24 -5.81
CA LEU A 661 15.65 -23.51 -5.21
C LEU A 661 15.61 -24.73 -4.30
N ASP A 662 14.58 -24.85 -3.48
CA ASP A 662 14.44 -25.94 -2.52
C ASP A 662 14.16 -27.28 -3.21
N ASN A 663 13.24 -27.30 -4.17
CA ASN A 663 12.93 -28.51 -4.90
C ASN A 663 12.50 -28.23 -6.37
N PRO A 664 13.43 -28.15 -7.31
CA PRO A 664 13.14 -27.83 -8.73
C PRO A 664 12.25 -28.88 -9.42
N ASN A 665 12.06 -30.06 -8.81
CA ASN A 665 11.18 -31.12 -9.30
C ASN A 665 9.86 -31.25 -8.53
N SER A 666 9.53 -30.27 -7.68
CA SER A 666 8.25 -30.25 -6.96
C SER A 666 7.06 -30.27 -7.93
N GLN A 667 5.96 -30.90 -7.53
CA GLN A 667 4.68 -30.86 -8.26
C GLN A 667 4.09 -29.44 -8.35
N ALA A 668 4.50 -28.53 -7.47
CA ALA A 668 4.13 -27.11 -7.55
C ALA A 668 4.73 -26.42 -8.77
N ILE A 669 5.81 -26.95 -9.35
CA ILE A 669 6.50 -26.38 -10.51
C ILE A 669 6.01 -27.10 -11.76
N GLN A 670 5.25 -26.36 -12.58
CA GLN A 670 4.72 -26.89 -13.83
C GLN A 670 5.70 -26.60 -14.97
N ARG A 671 6.03 -27.63 -15.75
CA ARG A 671 6.93 -27.54 -16.90
C ARG A 671 6.21 -27.93 -18.20
N ASN A 672 6.61 -27.31 -19.30
CA ASN A 672 6.13 -27.71 -20.63
C ASN A 672 6.84 -28.96 -21.14
N GLU A 673 6.48 -29.40 -22.36
CA GLU A 673 7.10 -30.54 -23.04
C GLU A 673 8.63 -30.41 -23.33
N TYR A 674 9.15 -29.18 -23.23
CA TYR A 674 10.57 -28.84 -23.42
C TYR A 674 11.34 -28.76 -22.12
N GLY A 675 10.67 -28.92 -20.98
CA GLY A 675 11.23 -28.80 -19.63
C GLY A 675 11.29 -27.38 -19.07
N ASP A 676 10.87 -26.35 -19.80
CA ASP A 676 10.82 -24.97 -19.28
C ASP A 676 9.73 -24.81 -18.23
N ILE A 677 10.00 -24.06 -17.16
CA ILE A 677 8.99 -23.70 -16.17
C ILE A 677 7.94 -22.81 -16.83
N VAL A 678 6.67 -23.16 -16.67
CA VAL A 678 5.51 -22.40 -17.19
C VAL A 678 4.69 -21.76 -16.10
N ALA A 679 4.61 -22.42 -14.94
CA ALA A 679 3.91 -21.90 -13.78
C ALA A 679 4.52 -22.46 -12.49
N VAL A 680 4.37 -21.69 -11.41
CA VAL A 680 4.69 -22.12 -10.04
C VAL A 680 3.46 -21.89 -9.18
N LYS A 681 3.04 -22.91 -8.44
CA LYS A 681 1.98 -22.77 -7.45
C LYS A 681 2.54 -22.27 -6.14
N THR A 682 1.94 -21.23 -5.59
CA THR A 682 2.23 -20.68 -4.26
C THR A 682 0.95 -20.62 -3.46
N THR A 683 1.06 -20.76 -2.16
CA THR A 683 -0.07 -20.70 -1.24
C THR A 683 0.29 -19.86 -0.03
N PHE A 684 -0.68 -19.29 0.62
CA PHE A 684 -0.48 -18.60 1.90
C PHE A 684 -0.25 -19.61 3.02
N PHE A 685 0.63 -19.26 3.95
CA PHE A 685 0.96 -20.08 5.11
C PHE A 685 1.17 -19.21 6.36
N ASN A 686 1.23 -19.84 7.53
CA ASN A 686 1.57 -19.18 8.78
C ASN A 686 3.07 -19.34 9.05
N GLU A 687 3.83 -18.23 9.03
CA GLU A 687 5.24 -18.21 9.39
C GLU A 687 5.39 -18.34 10.90
N GLU A 688 6.23 -19.26 11.38
CA GLU A 688 6.27 -19.60 12.80
C GLU A 688 6.62 -18.44 13.72
N LYS A 689 7.59 -17.60 13.34
CA LYS A 689 8.10 -16.55 14.22
C LYS A 689 8.79 -15.41 13.50
N THR A 690 8.39 -14.18 13.85
CA THR A 690 9.09 -12.94 13.47
C THR A 690 9.33 -12.12 14.72
N ILE A 691 10.55 -11.58 14.91
CA ILE A 691 10.89 -10.71 16.05
C ILE A 691 11.34 -9.36 15.50
N VAL A 692 10.67 -8.31 15.91
CA VAL A 692 11.01 -6.93 15.52
C VAL A 692 11.34 -6.11 16.76
N ARG A 693 12.49 -5.38 16.74
CA ARG A 693 12.96 -4.56 17.86
C ARG A 693 13.45 -3.22 17.36
N GLY A 694 13.11 -2.17 18.07
CA GLY A 694 13.56 -0.84 17.70
C GLY A 694 13.45 0.18 18.82
N LEU A 695 13.87 1.39 18.49
CA LEU A 695 13.82 2.58 19.33
C LEU A 695 13.16 3.70 18.53
N ASP A 696 12.14 4.32 19.10
CA ASP A 696 11.53 5.54 18.60
C ASP A 696 11.98 6.73 19.47
N LEU A 697 12.29 7.84 18.82
CA LEU A 697 12.64 9.12 19.45
C LEU A 697 11.71 10.19 18.88
N SER A 698 11.13 11.01 19.75
CA SER A 698 10.46 12.26 19.41
C SER A 698 10.99 13.39 20.28
N PHE A 699 11.35 14.49 19.66
CA PHE A 699 11.78 15.70 20.34
C PHE A 699 11.03 16.89 19.78
N ASP A 700 10.35 17.63 20.69
CA ASP A 700 9.58 18.82 20.35
C ASP A 700 10.15 20.00 21.11
N TYR A 701 10.31 21.12 20.39
CA TYR A 701 10.70 22.38 20.96
C TYR A 701 9.88 23.50 20.32
N GLU A 702 9.13 24.26 21.15
CA GLU A 702 8.35 25.40 20.69
C GLU A 702 8.68 26.61 21.56
N LYS A 703 9.10 27.70 20.94
CA LYS A 703 9.47 28.93 21.61
C LYS A 703 8.75 30.13 21.02
N MET A 704 7.92 30.77 21.86
CA MET A 704 7.39 32.10 21.56
C MET A 704 8.28 33.19 22.17
N PHE A 705 8.74 34.10 21.34
CA PHE A 705 9.55 35.24 21.75
C PHE A 705 8.67 36.45 22.10
N THR A 706 9.18 37.31 22.98
CA THR A 706 8.46 38.50 23.47
C THR A 706 8.12 39.54 22.38
N ASN A 707 8.78 39.44 21.22
CA ASN A 707 8.54 40.28 20.06
C ASN A 707 7.50 39.71 19.07
N GLY A 708 6.82 38.62 19.45
CA GLY A 708 5.81 37.97 18.59
C GLY A 708 6.36 36.97 17.56
N GLN A 709 7.66 36.73 17.54
CA GLN A 709 8.27 35.68 16.74
C GLN A 709 8.06 34.33 17.44
N SER A 710 7.98 33.24 16.65
CA SER A 710 7.99 31.85 17.17
C SER A 710 8.99 31.00 16.42
N PHE A 711 9.57 30.04 17.12
CA PHE A 711 10.41 28.99 16.57
C PHE A 711 9.89 27.65 17.05
N ASP A 712 9.66 26.74 16.15
CA ASP A 712 9.28 25.35 16.40
C ASP A 712 10.27 24.39 15.76
N LEU A 713 10.52 23.26 16.44
CA LEU A 713 11.36 22.17 15.97
C LEU A 713 10.77 20.85 16.43
N ASN A 714 10.41 20.02 15.49
CA ASN A 714 9.95 18.65 15.73
C ASN A 714 10.95 17.68 15.09
N ILE A 715 11.47 16.72 15.85
CA ILE A 715 12.36 15.66 15.36
C ILE A 715 11.78 14.31 15.72
N ASN A 716 11.53 13.48 14.71
CA ASN A 716 11.09 12.12 14.86
C ASN A 716 12.09 11.17 14.20
N ALA A 717 12.52 10.14 14.94
CA ALA A 717 13.41 9.13 14.43
C ALA A 717 13.01 7.73 14.91
N THR A 718 13.16 6.75 14.02
CA THR A 718 12.99 5.34 14.33
C THR A 718 14.27 4.60 13.95
N TYR A 719 14.84 3.87 14.91
CA TYR A 719 15.98 2.99 14.68
C TYR A 719 15.59 1.53 14.86
N LEU A 720 15.72 0.75 13.80
CA LEU A 720 15.42 -0.69 13.77
C LEU A 720 16.67 -1.49 14.14
N PHE A 721 16.70 -2.11 15.33
CA PHE A 721 17.80 -2.98 15.77
C PHE A 721 17.78 -4.30 15.02
N ASP A 722 16.63 -4.97 15.06
CA ASP A 722 16.45 -6.31 14.53
C ASP A 722 15.10 -6.43 13.83
N TYR A 723 15.11 -7.17 12.73
CA TYR A 723 13.96 -7.75 12.10
C TYR A 723 14.30 -9.19 11.75
N LEU A 724 13.99 -10.10 12.66
CA LEU A 724 14.40 -11.51 12.58
C LEU A 724 13.25 -12.35 12.01
N THR A 725 13.50 -13.05 10.92
CA THR A 725 12.59 -14.04 10.34
C THR A 725 13.36 -15.35 10.12
N PRO A 726 12.66 -16.49 9.94
CA PRO A 726 13.29 -17.73 9.50
C PRO A 726 14.08 -17.53 8.20
N GLU A 727 15.13 -18.32 8.00
CA GLU A 727 15.98 -18.21 6.81
C GLU A 727 15.25 -18.67 5.54
N HIS A 728 14.42 -19.68 5.66
CA HIS A 728 13.62 -20.24 4.56
C HIS A 728 12.14 -20.25 4.94
N ASN A 729 11.30 -19.91 3.98
CA ASN A 729 9.84 -19.97 4.10
C ASN A 729 9.38 -21.38 3.70
N ASP A 730 9.75 -22.40 4.47
CA ASP A 730 9.42 -23.80 4.21
C ASP A 730 8.67 -24.43 5.40
N GLU A 731 7.65 -25.25 5.09
CA GLU A 731 6.91 -26.06 6.06
C GLU A 731 7.74 -27.18 6.73
N SER A 732 9.06 -27.28 6.42
CA SER A 732 9.90 -28.29 7.03
C SER A 732 10.21 -27.98 8.49
N ASP A 733 10.12 -28.99 9.35
CA ASP A 733 10.31 -28.96 10.84
C ASP A 733 11.66 -28.39 11.34
N HIS A 734 12.46 -27.75 10.47
CA HIS A 734 13.82 -27.28 10.77
C HIS A 734 13.99 -25.76 10.66
N ALA A 735 12.94 -25.01 10.35
CA ALA A 735 13.00 -23.55 10.10
C ALA A 735 13.35 -22.71 11.34
N THR A 736 13.22 -23.25 12.54
CA THR A 736 13.43 -22.50 13.79
C THR A 736 14.90 -22.33 14.20
N GLU A 737 15.85 -23.06 13.61
CA GLU A 737 17.25 -23.01 14.05
C GLU A 737 18.04 -21.82 13.47
N HIS A 738 17.65 -21.25 12.33
CA HIS A 738 18.40 -20.16 11.70
C HIS A 738 17.49 -18.96 11.41
N MET A 739 17.59 -17.93 12.27
CA MET A 739 16.93 -16.63 12.07
C MET A 739 17.86 -15.67 11.35
N VAL A 740 17.34 -15.00 10.32
CA VAL A 740 18.05 -13.98 9.55
C VAL A 740 17.58 -12.59 9.94
N ASN A 741 18.52 -11.68 10.20
CA ASN A 741 18.20 -10.28 10.44
C ASN A 741 18.01 -9.55 9.09
N ARG A 742 16.79 -9.12 8.82
CA ARG A 742 16.37 -8.38 7.61
C ARG A 742 16.61 -6.87 7.72
N ALA A 743 16.86 -6.35 8.92
CA ALA A 743 17.09 -4.92 9.13
C ALA A 743 18.38 -4.45 8.43
N GLY A 744 18.32 -3.28 7.80
CA GLY A 744 19.42 -2.71 7.01
C GLY A 744 19.60 -3.36 5.65
N ARG A 745 18.53 -3.96 5.09
CA ARG A 745 18.57 -4.67 3.80
C ARG A 745 17.38 -4.30 2.90
N PHE A 746 17.57 -4.45 1.60
CA PHE A 746 16.53 -4.72 0.64
C PHE A 746 16.37 -6.23 0.54
N ASN A 747 15.24 -6.73 1.01
CA ASN A 747 14.94 -8.14 1.14
C ASN A 747 14.16 -8.59 -0.09
N TYR A 748 14.84 -9.01 -1.14
CA TYR A 748 14.24 -9.31 -2.44
C TYR A 748 13.17 -10.41 -2.37
N ASN A 749 13.40 -11.46 -1.59
CA ASN A 749 12.52 -12.62 -1.48
C ASN A 749 11.64 -12.58 -0.22
N ALA A 750 11.48 -11.41 0.40
CA ALA A 750 10.64 -11.25 1.58
C ALA A 750 9.71 -10.04 1.39
N HIS A 751 8.48 -10.17 1.82
CA HIS A 751 7.44 -9.14 1.66
C HIS A 751 7.78 -7.80 2.32
N THR A 752 8.66 -7.82 3.30
CA THR A 752 9.14 -6.62 4.00
C THR A 752 10.09 -5.74 3.17
N HIS A 753 10.47 -6.16 1.97
CA HIS A 753 11.38 -5.52 1.03
C HIS A 753 12.47 -4.63 1.65
N SER A 754 12.19 -3.36 1.93
CA SER A 754 13.19 -2.35 2.30
C SER A 754 13.07 -1.97 3.76
N LEU A 755 14.11 -2.29 4.54
CA LEU A 755 14.17 -2.02 5.96
C LEU A 755 15.45 -1.25 6.34
N PRO A 756 15.60 0.04 5.96
CA PRO A 756 16.71 0.85 6.44
C PRO A 756 16.69 0.93 7.98
N ARG A 757 17.88 0.91 8.61
CA ARG A 757 17.94 0.89 10.07
C ARG A 757 17.50 2.18 10.71
N LEU A 758 17.83 3.33 10.11
CA LEU A 758 17.47 4.64 10.63
C LEU A 758 16.60 5.39 9.62
N ARG A 759 15.47 5.88 10.11
CA ARG A 759 14.67 6.91 9.46
C ARG A 759 14.54 8.09 10.42
N LEU A 760 14.76 9.28 9.90
CA LEU A 760 14.67 10.51 10.68
C LEU A 760 13.98 11.59 9.86
N ASN A 761 13.04 12.27 10.48
CA ASN A 761 12.39 13.47 9.97
C ASN A 761 12.58 14.60 10.98
N ALA A 762 12.93 15.80 10.51
CA ALA A 762 13.03 16.98 11.34
C ALA A 762 12.31 18.13 10.65
N LEU A 763 11.25 18.65 11.24
CA LEU A 763 10.51 19.81 10.82
C LEU A 763 10.92 21.01 11.68
N MET A 764 11.27 22.11 11.06
CA MET A 764 11.70 23.35 11.71
C MET A 764 10.90 24.51 11.12
N GLY A 765 10.24 25.27 11.98
CA GLY A 765 9.51 26.49 11.63
C GLY A 765 10.10 27.70 12.31
N LEU A 766 10.14 28.82 11.62
CA LEU A 766 10.49 30.13 12.15
C LEU A 766 9.48 31.15 11.64
N LYS A 767 8.64 31.67 12.54
CA LYS A 767 7.67 32.73 12.22
C LYS A 767 8.22 34.08 12.66
N MET A 768 8.28 35.01 11.74
CA MET A 768 8.68 36.40 11.96
C MET A 768 7.61 37.31 11.36
N ASP A 769 6.88 38.01 12.23
CA ASP A 769 5.73 38.84 11.87
C ASP A 769 4.68 38.03 11.07
N ASP A 770 4.50 38.36 9.80
CA ASP A 770 3.56 37.74 8.85
C ASP A 770 4.20 36.69 7.91
N ILE A 771 5.48 36.33 8.15
CA ILE A 771 6.21 35.37 7.34
C ILE A 771 6.63 34.17 8.20
N LYS A 772 6.32 32.96 7.73
CA LYS A 772 6.83 31.68 8.26
C LYS A 772 7.84 31.11 7.28
N TYR A 773 9.01 30.74 7.78
CA TYR A 773 10.01 29.94 7.10
C TYR A 773 9.93 28.52 7.61
N SER A 774 9.90 27.53 6.73
CA SER A 774 9.94 26.11 7.09
C SER A 774 11.13 25.42 6.45
N LEU A 775 11.72 24.50 7.21
CA LEU A 775 12.75 23.57 6.75
C LEU A 775 12.36 22.17 7.21
N ASN A 776 12.19 21.26 6.27
CA ASN A 776 12.00 19.86 6.59
C ASN A 776 13.21 19.06 6.10
N LEU A 777 13.72 18.18 6.95
CA LEU A 777 14.82 17.28 6.67
C LEU A 777 14.31 15.84 6.78
N ARG A 778 14.53 15.05 5.71
CA ARG A 778 14.20 13.62 5.68
C ARG A 778 15.47 12.83 5.42
N TYR A 779 15.76 11.88 6.31
CA TYR A 779 16.93 11.01 6.20
C TYR A 779 16.53 9.55 6.23
N LEU A 780 17.03 8.80 5.27
CA LEU A 780 16.98 7.34 5.20
C LEU A 780 18.42 6.81 5.21
N ASP A 781 18.70 5.88 6.14
CA ASP A 781 20.02 5.23 6.19
C ASP A 781 20.23 4.31 4.98
N SER A 782 21.48 4.10 4.65
CA SER A 782 21.90 3.16 3.61
C SER A 782 21.57 1.72 4.01
N TYR A 783 21.31 0.87 3.00
CA TYR A 783 21.00 -0.54 3.21
C TYR A 783 21.63 -1.41 2.13
N LEU A 784 21.72 -2.72 2.40
CA LEU A 784 22.37 -3.68 1.49
C LEU A 784 21.32 -4.40 0.64
N ASN A 785 21.59 -4.55 -0.65
CA ASN A 785 20.83 -5.47 -1.49
C ASN A 785 21.11 -6.91 -1.01
N GLN A 786 20.06 -7.69 -0.81
CA GLN A 786 20.17 -9.09 -0.38
C GLN A 786 20.89 -9.94 -1.44
N ARG A 787 20.64 -9.65 -2.71
CA ARG A 787 21.26 -10.39 -3.83
C ARG A 787 22.64 -9.84 -4.19
N PRO A 788 23.63 -10.72 -4.41
CA PRO A 788 24.93 -10.30 -4.94
C PRO A 788 24.76 -9.76 -6.37
N LEU A 789 25.51 -8.71 -6.68
CA LEU A 789 25.49 -8.11 -8.01
C LEU A 789 26.31 -8.93 -9.00
N PRO A 790 25.82 -9.16 -10.24
CA PRO A 790 26.63 -9.66 -11.33
C PRO A 790 27.66 -8.60 -11.76
N GLU A 791 28.80 -9.05 -12.30
CA GLU A 791 29.88 -8.14 -12.73
C GLU A 791 29.40 -7.13 -13.77
N SER A 792 28.46 -7.52 -14.63
CA SER A 792 27.84 -6.61 -15.62
C SER A 792 27.07 -5.46 -14.98
N ALA A 793 26.41 -5.68 -13.86
CA ALA A 793 25.72 -4.61 -13.14
C ALA A 793 26.70 -3.65 -12.47
N ILE A 794 27.79 -4.18 -11.90
CA ILE A 794 28.86 -3.36 -11.31
C ILE A 794 29.50 -2.45 -12.36
N GLN A 795 29.73 -2.98 -13.57
CA GLN A 795 30.34 -2.21 -14.68
C GLN A 795 29.50 -1.03 -15.16
N ILE A 796 28.18 -1.08 -15.00
CA ILE A 796 27.25 0.00 -15.34
C ILE A 796 26.88 0.89 -14.15
N GLY A 797 27.56 0.72 -13.00
CA GLY A 797 27.50 1.65 -11.87
C GLY A 797 26.63 1.23 -10.69
N TYR A 798 26.04 0.03 -10.71
CA TYR A 798 25.32 -0.45 -9.52
C TYR A 798 26.27 -0.83 -8.39
N LYS A 799 25.80 -0.62 -7.16
CA LYS A 799 26.48 -0.98 -5.93
C LYS A 799 25.63 -1.97 -5.13
N ASN A 800 26.28 -2.88 -4.41
CA ASN A 800 25.56 -3.79 -3.52
C ASN A 800 24.95 -3.05 -2.30
N LYS A 801 25.49 -1.86 -1.97
CA LYS A 801 24.96 -0.97 -0.95
C LYS A 801 24.16 0.14 -1.63
N VAL A 802 22.89 0.26 -1.30
CA VAL A 802 22.06 1.41 -1.64
C VAL A 802 22.48 2.57 -0.74
N ASP A 803 22.84 3.69 -1.33
CA ASP A 803 23.36 4.85 -0.59
C ASP A 803 22.26 5.47 0.28
N SER A 804 22.63 6.14 1.37
CA SER A 804 21.71 6.91 2.21
C SER A 804 21.07 8.04 1.40
N PHE A 805 19.86 8.41 1.78
CA PHE A 805 19.09 9.46 1.09
C PHE A 805 18.75 10.56 2.08
N LEU A 806 19.25 11.78 1.81
CA LEU A 806 19.04 12.96 2.63
C LEU A 806 18.41 14.06 1.79
N VAL A 807 17.20 14.45 2.14
CA VAL A 807 16.40 15.43 1.42
C VAL A 807 16.09 16.63 2.31
N PHE A 808 16.16 17.82 1.76
CA PHE A 808 15.78 19.07 2.42
C PHE A 808 14.62 19.69 1.64
N ASP A 809 13.53 20.01 2.36
CA ASP A 809 12.41 20.76 1.81
C ASP A 809 12.40 22.15 2.46
N LEU A 810 12.29 23.20 1.65
CA LEU A 810 12.32 24.59 2.09
C LEU A 810 10.99 25.25 1.80
N GLY A 811 10.46 26.01 2.75
CA GLY A 811 9.20 26.73 2.58
C GLY A 811 9.26 28.19 3.06
N ILE A 812 8.48 29.03 2.40
CA ILE A 812 8.17 30.38 2.84
C ILE A 812 6.67 30.57 2.68
N THR A 813 6.00 30.91 3.77
CA THR A 813 4.56 31.24 3.78
C THR A 813 4.38 32.66 4.29
N LYS A 814 3.58 33.47 3.59
CA LYS A 814 3.26 34.83 3.98
C LYS A 814 1.77 34.97 4.28
N ASP A 815 1.46 35.43 5.49
CA ASP A 815 0.10 35.79 5.93
C ASP A 815 -0.22 37.23 5.53
N ILE A 816 -1.35 37.44 4.84
CA ILE A 816 -1.85 38.76 4.45
C ILE A 816 -3.24 38.91 5.07
N SER A 817 -3.33 39.69 6.16
CA SER A 817 -4.60 39.95 6.84
C SER A 817 -5.30 41.14 6.21
N MET A 818 -6.59 40.98 5.86
CA MET A 818 -7.46 42.01 5.31
C MET A 818 -8.81 41.99 6.03
N ASN A 819 -8.98 42.85 7.06
CA ASN A 819 -10.12 42.82 7.98
C ASN A 819 -10.26 41.45 8.64
N ASP A 820 -11.42 40.76 8.42
CA ASP A 820 -11.70 39.42 8.97
C ASP A 820 -11.25 38.29 8.01
N GLN A 821 -10.49 38.61 6.98
CA GLN A 821 -10.05 37.65 5.97
C GLN A 821 -8.53 37.46 6.06
N MET A 822 -8.06 36.25 5.79
CA MET A 822 -6.65 35.93 5.73
C MET A 822 -6.33 35.24 4.40
N ILE A 823 -5.29 35.74 3.73
CA ILE A 823 -4.71 35.06 2.55
C ILE A 823 -3.32 34.62 2.95
N LYS A 824 -3.05 33.31 2.78
CA LYS A 824 -1.70 32.76 2.93
C LYS A 824 -1.12 32.46 1.55
N LEU A 825 0.05 32.97 1.27
CA LEU A 825 0.79 32.69 0.04
C LEU A 825 1.98 31.82 0.38
N GLY A 826 2.02 30.60 -0.16
CA GLY A 826 3.09 29.63 0.05
C GLY A 826 3.97 29.45 -1.18
N LEU A 827 5.27 29.38 -0.95
CA LEU A 827 6.29 28.95 -1.92
C LEU A 827 7.14 27.87 -1.23
N HIS A 828 7.12 26.65 -1.77
CA HIS A 828 7.89 25.55 -1.21
C HIS A 828 8.74 24.88 -2.28
N VAL A 829 9.93 24.47 -1.90
CA VAL A 829 10.87 23.72 -2.75
C VAL A 829 11.14 22.40 -2.05
N ILE A 830 10.52 21.35 -2.52
CA ILE A 830 10.69 19.99 -2.03
C ILE A 830 11.92 19.40 -2.71
N ASN A 831 12.76 18.69 -1.95
CA ASN A 831 14.05 18.19 -2.42
C ASN A 831 14.90 19.33 -3.03
N ALA A 832 15.19 20.36 -2.24
CA ALA A 832 15.79 21.61 -2.69
C ALA A 832 17.16 21.43 -3.39
N PHE A 833 17.91 20.39 -3.04
CA PHE A 833 19.21 20.08 -3.63
C PHE A 833 19.14 19.09 -4.79
N ASP A 834 17.95 18.70 -5.22
CA ASP A 834 17.70 17.79 -6.33
C ASP A 834 18.40 16.43 -6.16
N GLU A 835 18.35 15.91 -4.93
CA GLU A 835 18.92 14.60 -4.61
C GLU A 835 18.19 13.50 -5.38
N ALA A 836 18.94 12.70 -6.12
CA ALA A 836 18.39 11.67 -6.98
C ALA A 836 18.16 10.36 -6.20
N ALA A 837 17.03 9.70 -6.41
CA ALA A 837 16.77 8.39 -5.83
C ALA A 837 17.95 7.43 -6.08
N PRO A 838 18.49 6.74 -5.04
CA PRO A 838 19.60 5.80 -5.22
C PRO A 838 19.24 4.64 -6.15
N LEU A 839 20.21 4.17 -6.93
CA LEU A 839 20.02 3.03 -7.80
C LEU A 839 19.98 1.73 -7.01
N LEU A 840 19.03 0.89 -7.33
CA LEU A 840 18.87 -0.46 -6.81
C LEU A 840 18.82 -1.46 -7.98
N TYR A 841 19.75 -2.40 -8.01
CA TYR A 841 19.77 -3.45 -9.02
C TYR A 841 18.70 -4.52 -8.72
N ASP A 842 18.06 -5.01 -9.78
CA ASP A 842 17.07 -6.08 -9.70
C ASP A 842 15.83 -5.71 -8.86
N SER A 843 15.55 -4.41 -8.75
CA SER A 843 14.28 -3.96 -8.18
C SER A 843 13.11 -4.52 -9.01
N PRO A 844 12.01 -4.92 -8.38
CA PRO A 844 10.84 -5.46 -9.10
C PRO A 844 10.28 -4.50 -10.15
N ASP A 845 10.41 -3.20 -9.94
CA ASP A 845 9.79 -2.17 -10.75
C ASP A 845 10.79 -1.43 -11.65
N PHE A 846 11.38 -0.38 -11.14
CA PHE A 846 12.43 0.40 -11.82
C PHE A 846 13.78 0.15 -11.15
N SER A 847 14.83 0.77 -11.66
CA SER A 847 16.16 0.65 -11.08
C SER A 847 16.36 1.46 -9.79
N PHE A 848 15.32 1.58 -8.97
CA PHE A 848 15.34 2.22 -7.65
C PHE A 848 14.25 1.58 -6.76
N ASP A 849 14.30 1.87 -5.46
CA ASP A 849 13.31 1.39 -4.50
C ASP A 849 12.08 2.31 -4.50
N THR A 850 11.02 1.87 -5.17
CA THR A 850 9.78 2.66 -5.35
C THR A 850 9.00 2.89 -4.06
N ARG A 851 9.27 2.11 -3.00
CA ARG A 851 8.57 2.21 -1.71
C ARG A 851 9.16 3.27 -0.79
N LEU A 852 10.44 3.61 -0.95
CA LEU A 852 11.17 4.53 -0.08
C LEU A 852 11.57 5.85 -0.74
N HIS A 853 11.79 5.85 -2.05
CA HIS A 853 12.39 6.99 -2.75
C HIS A 853 11.44 7.60 -3.77
N ASP A 854 11.46 8.93 -3.86
CA ASP A 854 10.74 9.69 -4.88
C ASP A 854 11.72 10.04 -6.03
N PRO A 855 11.49 9.53 -7.24
CA PRO A 855 12.40 9.75 -8.37
C PRO A 855 12.17 11.07 -9.09
N ARG A 856 11.14 11.85 -8.73
CA ARG A 856 10.78 13.12 -9.39
C ARG A 856 11.83 14.22 -9.24
N GLY A 857 12.78 14.05 -8.28
CA GLY A 857 13.78 15.05 -7.99
C GLY A 857 13.21 16.28 -7.27
N ARG A 858 13.67 17.49 -7.64
CA ARG A 858 13.21 18.73 -7.02
C ARG A 858 11.82 19.12 -7.53
N LEU A 859 10.91 19.45 -6.57
CA LEU A 859 9.57 19.94 -6.85
C LEU A 859 9.43 21.39 -6.38
N LEU A 860 8.72 22.20 -7.14
CA LEU A 860 8.30 23.54 -6.76
C LEU A 860 6.79 23.52 -6.49
N ASN A 861 6.38 23.96 -5.30
CA ASN A 861 4.97 24.08 -4.93
C ASN A 861 4.63 25.55 -4.66
N LEU A 862 3.56 26.02 -5.30
CA LEU A 862 2.95 27.33 -5.09
C LEU A 862 1.55 27.12 -4.51
N SER A 863 1.24 27.77 -3.39
CA SER A 863 -0.07 27.65 -2.77
C SER A 863 -0.69 29.00 -2.42
N ILE A 864 -2.01 29.06 -2.48
CA ILE A 864 -2.83 30.19 -2.03
C ILE A 864 -3.94 29.61 -1.15
N ASP A 865 -3.94 29.95 0.11
CA ASP A 865 -5.04 29.65 1.02
C ASP A 865 -5.80 30.95 1.33
N TYR A 866 -7.11 30.91 1.23
CA TYR A 866 -8.00 31.99 1.59
C TYR A 866 -8.90 31.52 2.76
N GLU A 867 -8.89 32.25 3.85
CA GLU A 867 -9.70 31.96 5.05
C GLU A 867 -10.58 33.19 5.39
N PHE A 868 -11.89 32.93 5.63
CA PHE A 868 -12.89 33.92 5.95
C PHE A 868 -13.81 33.45 7.08
#